data_4c01e9ed7e6408e482c132f5d927ee9a
#
_entry.id   4c01e9ed7e6408e482c132f5d927ee9a
#
_cell.length_a   1.000
_cell.length_b   1.000
_cell.length_c   1.000
_cell.angle_alpha   90.00
_cell.angle_beta   90.00
_cell.angle_gamma   90.00
#
_symmetry.space_group_name_H-M   'P 1'
#
loop_
_entity.id
_entity.type
_entity.pdbx_description
1 polymer ?
#
loop_
_entity_poly.entity_id
_entity_poly.type
_entity_poly.pdbx_seq_one_letter_code
_entity_poly.pdbx_strand_id
1 'polypeptide(L)'
;MQKGNIGVTTENIFPIIKKFLYSDHEIFLRELVSNAVDATQKLKTLASKGEFKGEMGDLTVKVSLNADTITISDRGIGLTAEEIEKYINQIAFSGANDFLDKYKDDANAIIGHFGLGFYSAFMVAKKVEIITKSYREDAQAVKWTCDGSPEFTIEDVEKADRGSDIILYIDDDCKEFLEEARISALLTKYCRFLPIPVAFGKKKEWKDGKQVETNEDNIINETYPLWTRKPVELKDEDYKKFYQELYPMADEPLFWIHLNVDYPFNLTGILYFPKIKSNIELQRNKIQLYCNQVYVTDSVEGIVPDFLTLLHGVIDSPDIPLNVSRSYLQSDSNVKKISTYISKKVSDRLQAIFKNNRKEFEEKWDDLKIFINYGMLTQEDFYEKANKFALLKDTDGKYYTYEEYQSLIKDNQTDKDGNLIYLYSNNMDEQYSYIDAAKNRGYNILLMDGQLDVAMISMLEQKFEKSRFTRVDSDVIDRLIAKEEHKEANLESNQREILSSVFRSQLPQIKKVEFNVETQSLGENGAPIMITQSEYMRRMKEMANIQAGMSFYGEMPNMYNLVLNADHKLVKQVLTDAGNSCKAALEPIESEMANLNNRRKELQKAQEGKKTEDIPQAEKDELNDIEKKISDETTKKQAVLGEYANGNKIIHQLIDLALLQNNMLKGEALTNFVKRSIELI
;
A
#
# COMPACT_ATOMS: atom_id res chain seq x y z
N MET A 1 -56.43 16.61 0.99
CA MET A 1 -55.23 15.78 1.28
C MET A 1 -55.57 14.38 0.78
N GLN A 2 -54.91 13.94 -0.31
CA GLN A 2 -55.17 12.63 -0.88
C GLN A 2 -54.12 11.65 -0.30
N LYS A 3 -54.54 10.59 0.35
CA LYS A 3 -53.68 9.52 0.85
C LYS A 3 -53.86 8.31 -0.06
N GLY A 4 -52.77 7.73 -0.53
CA GLY A 4 -52.78 6.48 -1.29
C GLY A 4 -51.58 5.62 -0.93
N ASN A 5 -51.61 4.36 -1.24
CA ASN A 5 -50.52 3.42 -1.05
C ASN A 5 -49.68 3.36 -2.35
N ILE A 6 -48.37 3.28 -2.20
CA ILE A 6 -47.47 2.98 -3.34
C ILE A 6 -47.60 1.49 -3.61
N GLY A 7 -48.06 1.13 -4.80
CA GLY A 7 -48.22 -0.26 -5.23
C GLY A 7 -47.04 -0.71 -6.10
N VAL A 8 -46.72 -1.99 -6.03
CA VAL A 8 -45.72 -2.64 -6.86
C VAL A 8 -46.41 -3.77 -7.60
N THR A 9 -46.23 -3.83 -8.93
CA THR A 9 -46.71 -4.95 -9.74
C THR A 9 -45.60 -5.96 -9.98
N THR A 10 -45.91 -7.22 -9.75
CA THR A 10 -44.94 -8.35 -9.89
C THR A 10 -44.34 -8.43 -11.29
N GLU A 11 -45.13 -8.13 -12.33
CA GLU A 11 -44.67 -8.08 -13.74
C GLU A 11 -43.47 -7.13 -13.96
N ASN A 12 -43.39 -6.05 -13.19
CA ASN A 12 -42.34 -5.07 -13.34
C ASN A 12 -41.12 -5.37 -12.45
N ILE A 13 -41.30 -6.08 -11.34
CA ILE A 13 -40.25 -6.36 -10.36
C ILE A 13 -39.36 -7.53 -10.79
N PHE A 14 -39.91 -8.61 -11.34
CA PHE A 14 -39.18 -9.79 -11.75
C PHE A 14 -38.05 -9.50 -12.74
N PRO A 15 -38.25 -8.70 -13.82
CA PRO A 15 -37.18 -8.30 -14.72
C PRO A 15 -36.09 -7.46 -14.03
N ILE A 16 -36.48 -6.64 -13.02
CA ILE A 16 -35.52 -5.83 -12.26
C ILE A 16 -34.66 -6.74 -11.36
N ILE A 17 -35.27 -7.70 -10.69
CA ILE A 17 -34.54 -8.68 -9.87
C ILE A 17 -33.57 -9.48 -10.74
N LYS A 18 -34.05 -10.02 -11.87
CA LYS A 18 -33.25 -10.82 -12.81
C LYS A 18 -32.06 -10.04 -13.36
N LYS A 19 -32.20 -8.75 -13.60
CA LYS A 19 -31.23 -7.94 -14.35
C LYS A 19 -30.35 -7.01 -13.50
N PHE A 20 -30.79 -6.61 -12.31
CA PHE A 20 -30.18 -5.54 -11.54
C PHE A 20 -29.93 -5.85 -10.07
N LEU A 21 -30.55 -6.91 -9.49
CA LEU A 21 -30.40 -7.20 -8.07
C LEU A 21 -29.00 -7.75 -7.74
N TYR A 22 -28.43 -8.51 -8.66
CA TYR A 22 -27.12 -9.13 -8.51
C TYR A 22 -26.26 -8.77 -9.72
N SER A 23 -25.02 -8.37 -9.45
CA SER A 23 -24.03 -8.02 -10.47
C SER A 23 -23.45 -9.24 -11.18
N ASP A 24 -23.54 -10.42 -10.57
CA ASP A 24 -22.93 -11.64 -11.06
C ASP A 24 -23.88 -12.83 -10.92
N HIS A 25 -24.05 -13.60 -11.99
CA HIS A 25 -24.90 -14.78 -12.02
C HIS A 25 -24.41 -15.89 -11.10
N GLU A 26 -23.10 -15.98 -10.82
CA GLU A 26 -22.51 -16.98 -9.92
C GLU A 26 -23.15 -17.02 -8.52
N ILE A 27 -23.69 -15.89 -8.09
CA ILE A 27 -24.26 -15.69 -6.74
C ILE A 27 -25.44 -16.60 -6.47
N PHE A 28 -26.16 -17.08 -7.50
CA PHE A 28 -27.30 -17.98 -7.33
C PHE A 28 -26.96 -19.18 -6.45
N LEU A 29 -25.80 -19.80 -6.70
CA LEU A 29 -25.40 -21.00 -5.98
C LEU A 29 -25.12 -20.71 -4.50
N ARG A 30 -24.44 -19.60 -4.22
CA ARG A 30 -24.21 -19.14 -2.84
C ARG A 30 -25.52 -18.94 -2.08
N GLU A 31 -26.48 -18.23 -2.67
CA GLU A 31 -27.74 -17.89 -2.03
C GLU A 31 -28.60 -19.14 -1.76
N LEU A 32 -28.70 -20.06 -2.73
CA LEU A 32 -29.52 -21.25 -2.59
C LEU A 32 -28.90 -22.26 -1.59
N VAL A 33 -27.58 -22.46 -1.64
CA VAL A 33 -26.88 -23.33 -0.67
C VAL A 33 -26.95 -22.71 0.73
N SER A 34 -26.83 -21.39 0.87
CA SER A 34 -27.00 -20.69 2.16
C SER A 34 -28.42 -20.87 2.73
N ASN A 35 -29.45 -20.81 1.88
CA ASN A 35 -30.84 -21.07 2.32
C ASN A 35 -31.03 -22.51 2.80
N ALA A 36 -30.42 -23.49 2.14
CA ALA A 36 -30.46 -24.89 2.58
C ALA A 36 -29.73 -25.10 3.92
N VAL A 37 -28.61 -24.42 4.12
CA VAL A 37 -27.87 -24.38 5.40
C VAL A 37 -28.72 -23.74 6.48
N ASP A 38 -29.40 -22.62 6.22
CA ASP A 38 -30.28 -21.95 7.17
C ASP A 38 -31.47 -22.84 7.56
N ALA A 39 -32.10 -23.52 6.61
CA ALA A 39 -33.18 -24.45 6.89
C ALA A 39 -32.71 -25.58 7.84
N THR A 40 -31.50 -26.06 7.65
CA THR A 40 -30.89 -27.10 8.49
C THR A 40 -30.50 -26.56 9.88
N GLN A 41 -29.96 -25.34 9.97
CA GLN A 41 -29.63 -24.69 11.25
C GLN A 41 -30.88 -24.42 12.07
N LYS A 42 -31.97 -23.97 11.43
CA LYS A 42 -33.29 -23.81 12.10
C LYS A 42 -33.77 -25.10 12.71
N LEU A 43 -33.61 -26.25 12.01
CA LEU A 43 -33.98 -27.55 12.56
C LEU A 43 -33.13 -27.91 13.78
N LYS A 44 -31.80 -27.66 13.74
CA LYS A 44 -30.91 -27.89 14.88
C LYS A 44 -31.31 -27.04 16.09
N THR A 45 -31.69 -25.79 15.87
CA THR A 45 -32.16 -24.91 16.93
C THR A 45 -33.50 -25.43 17.54
N LEU A 46 -34.45 -25.85 16.70
CA LEU A 46 -35.70 -26.45 17.19
C LEU A 46 -35.45 -27.72 18.00
N ALA A 47 -34.53 -28.57 17.58
CA ALA A 47 -34.13 -29.77 18.30
C ALA A 47 -33.49 -29.44 19.67
N SER A 48 -32.57 -28.47 19.70
CA SER A 48 -31.90 -28.02 20.94
C SER A 48 -32.91 -27.45 21.97
N LYS A 49 -33.96 -26.81 21.50
CA LYS A 49 -35.06 -26.28 22.35
C LYS A 49 -36.12 -27.32 22.70
N GLY A 50 -36.01 -28.55 22.16
CA GLY A 50 -36.98 -29.61 22.38
C GLY A 50 -38.29 -29.46 21.60
N GLU A 51 -38.34 -28.56 20.62
CA GLU A 51 -39.50 -28.34 19.74
C GLU A 51 -39.53 -29.32 18.56
N PHE A 52 -38.40 -29.96 18.26
CA PHE A 52 -38.34 -31.10 17.33
C PHE A 52 -37.82 -32.34 18.05
N LYS A 53 -38.62 -33.41 18.02
CA LYS A 53 -38.35 -34.69 18.72
C LYS A 53 -38.07 -35.85 17.76
N GLY A 54 -38.14 -35.62 16.46
CA GLY A 54 -37.82 -36.61 15.45
C GLY A 54 -36.34 -36.92 15.35
N GLU A 55 -35.99 -37.95 14.58
CA GLU A 55 -34.59 -38.27 14.28
C GLU A 55 -33.99 -37.20 13.38
N MET A 56 -32.79 -36.71 13.74
CA MET A 56 -32.07 -35.74 12.94
C MET A 56 -31.57 -36.31 11.59
N GLY A 57 -31.12 -37.55 11.59
CA GLY A 57 -30.61 -38.22 10.40
C GLY A 57 -29.40 -37.51 9.79
N ASP A 58 -29.16 -37.75 8.50
CA ASP A 58 -28.08 -37.06 7.74
C ASP A 58 -28.57 -35.64 7.35
N LEU A 59 -27.86 -34.63 7.82
CA LEU A 59 -28.16 -33.21 7.58
C LEU A 59 -27.29 -32.59 6.48
N THR A 60 -26.58 -33.39 5.72
CA THR A 60 -25.74 -32.94 4.63
C THR A 60 -26.58 -32.28 3.52
N VAL A 61 -26.25 -31.05 3.16
CA VAL A 61 -26.81 -30.40 1.98
C VAL A 61 -26.14 -31.01 0.75
N LYS A 62 -26.93 -31.44 -0.23
CA LYS A 62 -26.42 -32.09 -1.44
C LYS A 62 -26.66 -31.22 -2.67
N VAL A 63 -25.59 -31.00 -3.43
CA VAL A 63 -25.67 -30.36 -4.76
C VAL A 63 -25.42 -31.45 -5.81
N SER A 64 -26.30 -31.55 -6.78
CA SER A 64 -26.19 -32.53 -7.86
C SER A 64 -26.48 -31.94 -9.23
N LEU A 65 -25.81 -32.46 -10.24
CA LEU A 65 -25.97 -32.10 -11.64
C LEU A 65 -26.63 -33.24 -12.40
N ASN A 66 -27.56 -32.86 -13.27
CA ASN A 66 -28.06 -33.73 -14.33
C ASN A 66 -27.84 -33.08 -15.70
N ALA A 67 -28.34 -33.65 -16.75
CA ALA A 67 -28.10 -33.18 -18.12
C ALA A 67 -28.48 -31.71 -18.36
N ASP A 68 -29.54 -31.24 -17.72
CA ASP A 68 -30.11 -29.88 -17.90
C ASP A 68 -30.52 -29.23 -16.56
N THR A 69 -30.26 -29.87 -15.42
CA THR A 69 -30.68 -29.38 -14.11
C THR A 69 -29.58 -29.39 -13.07
N ILE A 70 -29.68 -28.40 -12.16
CA ILE A 70 -28.95 -28.37 -10.89
C ILE A 70 -29.97 -28.58 -9.78
N THR A 71 -29.68 -29.48 -8.85
CA THR A 71 -30.55 -29.75 -7.70
C THR A 71 -29.78 -29.45 -6.42
N ILE A 72 -30.36 -28.63 -5.53
CA ILE A 72 -29.91 -28.39 -4.16
C ILE A 72 -30.89 -29.00 -3.20
N SER A 73 -30.46 -29.97 -2.40
CA SER A 73 -31.28 -30.75 -1.47
C SER A 73 -30.83 -30.53 -0.04
N ASP A 74 -31.78 -30.22 0.85
CA ASP A 74 -31.57 -30.15 2.29
C ASP A 74 -32.53 -31.09 3.03
N ARG A 75 -32.20 -31.40 4.28
CA ARG A 75 -33.03 -32.11 5.24
C ARG A 75 -33.36 -31.24 6.47
N GLY A 76 -33.52 -29.95 6.23
CA GLY A 76 -33.88 -28.93 7.23
C GLY A 76 -35.37 -28.95 7.63
N ILE A 77 -35.90 -27.79 7.95
CA ILE A 77 -37.27 -27.63 8.40
C ILE A 77 -38.34 -27.88 7.32
N GLY A 78 -37.97 -27.80 6.02
CA GLY A 78 -38.92 -27.82 4.92
C GLY A 78 -39.98 -26.70 5.00
N LEU A 79 -41.00 -26.77 4.13
CA LEU A 79 -42.09 -25.80 4.04
C LEU A 79 -43.43 -26.50 3.90
N THR A 80 -44.52 -25.89 4.46
CA THR A 80 -45.89 -26.23 4.10
C THR A 80 -46.36 -25.40 2.90
N ALA A 81 -47.52 -25.70 2.32
CA ALA A 81 -48.13 -24.91 1.25
C ALA A 81 -48.32 -23.44 1.66
N GLU A 82 -48.81 -23.19 2.88
CA GLU A 82 -49.02 -21.85 3.42
C GLU A 82 -47.72 -21.12 3.65
N GLU A 83 -46.64 -21.83 4.04
CA GLU A 83 -45.31 -21.25 4.19
C GLU A 83 -44.69 -20.90 2.84
N ILE A 84 -44.96 -21.67 1.78
CA ILE A 84 -44.55 -21.32 0.42
C ILE A 84 -45.27 -20.02 -0.01
N GLU A 85 -46.59 -19.91 0.19
CA GLU A 85 -47.33 -18.70 -0.14
C GLU A 85 -46.80 -17.48 0.62
N LYS A 86 -46.39 -17.64 1.87
CA LYS A 86 -45.90 -16.57 2.72
C LYS A 86 -44.42 -16.18 2.40
N TYR A 87 -43.52 -17.15 2.21
CA TYR A 87 -42.07 -16.91 2.17
C TYR A 87 -41.46 -17.04 0.78
N ILE A 88 -42.12 -17.72 -0.14
CA ILE A 88 -41.63 -17.87 -1.53
C ILE A 88 -42.40 -16.94 -2.48
N ASN A 89 -43.75 -16.85 -2.34
CA ASN A 89 -44.57 -16.05 -3.25
C ASN A 89 -44.60 -14.56 -2.88
N GLN A 90 -44.09 -14.16 -1.70
CA GLN A 90 -43.99 -12.76 -1.31
C GLN A 90 -42.52 -12.29 -1.40
N ILE A 91 -42.26 -11.47 -2.41
CA ILE A 91 -40.94 -10.90 -2.67
C ILE A 91 -40.51 -10.01 -1.50
N ALA A 92 -39.25 -10.11 -1.06
CA ALA A 92 -38.66 -9.38 0.06
C ALA A 92 -39.32 -9.68 1.44
N PHE A 93 -39.96 -10.82 1.56
CA PHE A 93 -40.48 -11.31 2.84
C PHE A 93 -39.62 -12.50 3.31
N SER A 94 -38.98 -12.38 4.47
CA SER A 94 -38.06 -13.41 4.98
C SER A 94 -38.63 -14.11 6.22
N GLY A 95 -38.76 -15.44 6.16
CA GLY A 95 -39.03 -16.27 7.32
C GLY A 95 -37.89 -16.31 8.36
N ALA A 96 -36.73 -15.70 8.05
CA ALA A 96 -35.68 -15.51 9.03
C ALA A 96 -36.08 -14.53 10.13
N ASN A 97 -36.78 -13.44 9.81
CA ASN A 97 -37.21 -12.44 10.78
C ASN A 97 -38.18 -13.04 11.80
N ASP A 98 -39.18 -13.78 11.35
CA ASP A 98 -40.12 -14.47 12.24
C ASP A 98 -39.40 -15.46 13.17
N PHE A 99 -38.37 -16.13 12.68
CA PHE A 99 -37.56 -17.06 13.48
C PHE A 99 -36.65 -16.32 14.48
N LEU A 100 -36.00 -15.24 14.07
CA LEU A 100 -35.13 -14.43 14.91
C LEU A 100 -35.88 -13.75 16.04
N ASP A 101 -37.12 -13.27 15.79
CA ASP A 101 -37.96 -12.68 16.81
C ASP A 101 -38.35 -13.68 17.91
N LYS A 102 -38.52 -14.95 17.52
CA LYS A 102 -38.84 -16.05 18.46
C LYS A 102 -37.59 -16.57 19.21
N TYR A 103 -36.44 -16.59 18.56
CA TYR A 103 -35.19 -17.23 19.07
C TYR A 103 -34.01 -16.25 19.07
N LYS A 104 -34.13 -15.13 19.78
CA LYS A 104 -33.16 -14.00 19.78
C LYS A 104 -31.71 -14.39 20.13
N ASP A 105 -31.54 -15.37 21.02
CA ASP A 105 -30.23 -15.83 21.46
C ASP A 105 -29.48 -16.64 20.38
N ASP A 106 -30.18 -17.18 19.39
CA ASP A 106 -29.65 -17.98 18.28
C ASP A 106 -29.61 -17.16 16.96
N ALA A 107 -29.81 -15.84 17.04
CA ALA A 107 -29.93 -14.93 15.91
C ALA A 107 -28.72 -14.96 14.97
N ASN A 108 -27.52 -15.15 15.52
CA ASN A 108 -26.27 -15.14 14.78
C ASN A 108 -26.05 -16.40 13.91
N ALA A 109 -26.90 -17.42 14.03
CA ALA A 109 -26.78 -18.65 13.24
C ALA A 109 -27.48 -18.61 11.87
N ILE A 110 -28.25 -17.56 11.57
CA ILE A 110 -29.02 -17.42 10.33
C ILE A 110 -28.28 -16.52 9.35
N ILE A 111 -28.14 -16.99 8.12
CA ILE A 111 -27.39 -16.32 7.04
C ILE A 111 -28.29 -15.37 6.25
N GLY A 112 -29.52 -15.80 5.90
CA GLY A 112 -30.41 -15.08 5.01
C GLY A 112 -31.38 -14.13 5.75
N HIS A 113 -31.34 -12.82 5.42
CA HIS A 113 -32.16 -11.78 6.07
C HIS A 113 -33.14 -11.06 5.14
N PHE A 114 -32.88 -11.03 3.81
CA PHE A 114 -33.53 -10.12 2.88
C PHE A 114 -34.79 -10.70 2.16
N GLY A 115 -34.99 -12.02 2.18
CA GLY A 115 -36.09 -12.67 1.46
C GLY A 115 -36.00 -12.55 -0.08
N LEU A 116 -34.80 -12.28 -0.62
CA LEU A 116 -34.55 -12.10 -2.04
C LEU A 116 -33.60 -13.15 -2.62
N GLY A 117 -32.83 -13.83 -1.78
CA GLY A 117 -31.79 -14.78 -2.23
C GLY A 117 -32.32 -15.92 -3.10
N PHE A 118 -33.53 -16.44 -2.80
CA PHE A 118 -34.18 -17.48 -3.59
C PHE A 118 -34.38 -17.06 -5.06
N TYR A 119 -34.74 -15.81 -5.31
CA TYR A 119 -35.01 -15.32 -6.67
C TYR A 119 -33.79 -15.22 -7.56
N SER A 120 -32.58 -15.34 -7.00
CA SER A 120 -31.35 -15.47 -7.80
C SER A 120 -31.37 -16.72 -8.69
N ALA A 121 -32.15 -17.72 -8.36
CA ALA A 121 -32.37 -18.93 -9.17
C ALA A 121 -32.79 -18.58 -10.61
N PHE A 122 -33.65 -17.57 -10.78
CA PHE A 122 -34.15 -17.14 -12.09
C PHE A 122 -33.16 -16.34 -12.93
N MET A 123 -31.96 -16.06 -12.40
CA MET A 123 -30.89 -15.49 -13.20
C MET A 123 -30.24 -16.52 -14.14
N VAL A 124 -30.33 -17.81 -13.77
CA VAL A 124 -29.68 -18.91 -14.48
C VAL A 124 -30.67 -19.97 -14.96
N ALA A 125 -31.88 -19.98 -14.42
CA ALA A 125 -32.87 -21.01 -14.71
C ALA A 125 -34.09 -20.44 -15.47
N LYS A 126 -34.53 -21.16 -16.50
CA LYS A 126 -35.78 -20.91 -17.22
C LYS A 126 -37.00 -21.44 -16.46
N LYS A 127 -36.82 -22.35 -15.52
CA LYS A 127 -37.87 -22.90 -14.66
C LYS A 127 -37.26 -23.38 -13.34
N VAL A 128 -37.95 -23.15 -12.25
CA VAL A 128 -37.58 -23.62 -10.90
C VAL A 128 -38.69 -24.45 -10.31
N GLU A 129 -38.33 -25.60 -9.74
CA GLU A 129 -39.26 -26.44 -8.94
C GLU A 129 -38.73 -26.54 -7.50
N ILE A 130 -39.66 -26.51 -6.53
CA ILE A 130 -39.37 -26.79 -5.11
C ILE A 130 -40.24 -27.98 -4.70
N ILE A 131 -39.62 -29.09 -4.32
CA ILE A 131 -40.29 -30.24 -3.73
C ILE A 131 -39.97 -30.24 -2.23
N THR A 132 -40.95 -29.99 -1.37
CA THR A 132 -40.68 -29.78 0.04
C THR A 132 -41.71 -30.46 0.96
N LYS A 133 -41.21 -30.86 2.14
CA LYS A 133 -42.02 -31.42 3.22
C LYS A 133 -41.60 -30.81 4.56
N SER A 134 -42.52 -30.22 5.27
CA SER A 134 -42.27 -29.63 6.60
C SER A 134 -41.85 -30.71 7.61
N TYR A 135 -41.06 -30.29 8.63
CA TYR A 135 -40.71 -31.13 9.80
C TYR A 135 -41.88 -31.43 10.73
N ARG A 136 -42.98 -30.73 10.56
CA ARG A 136 -44.19 -30.92 11.39
C ARG A 136 -44.79 -32.27 11.14
N GLU A 137 -45.32 -32.89 12.21
CA GLU A 137 -46.07 -34.14 12.11
C GLU A 137 -47.28 -33.96 11.17
N ASP A 138 -47.54 -34.96 10.34
CA ASP A 138 -48.65 -35.00 9.36
C ASP A 138 -48.59 -33.93 8.25
N ALA A 139 -47.48 -33.25 8.05
CA ALA A 139 -47.32 -32.29 6.96
C ALA A 139 -47.35 -32.99 5.59
N GLN A 140 -48.24 -32.52 4.71
CA GLN A 140 -48.30 -32.95 3.32
C GLN A 140 -47.09 -32.38 2.55
N ALA A 141 -46.47 -33.20 1.74
CA ALA A 141 -45.43 -32.72 0.83
C ALA A 141 -46.04 -32.03 -0.38
N VAL A 142 -45.43 -30.96 -0.83
CA VAL A 142 -45.90 -30.16 -1.95
C VAL A 142 -44.81 -29.87 -2.95
N LYS A 143 -45.21 -29.70 -4.21
CA LYS A 143 -44.37 -29.26 -5.29
C LYS A 143 -44.83 -27.88 -5.79
N TRP A 144 -43.96 -26.91 -5.72
CA TRP A 144 -44.13 -25.58 -6.29
C TRP A 144 -43.36 -25.50 -7.60
N THR A 145 -43.94 -24.87 -8.62
CA THR A 145 -43.31 -24.66 -9.92
C THR A 145 -43.54 -23.26 -10.44
N CYS A 146 -42.49 -22.62 -10.96
CA CYS A 146 -42.54 -21.30 -11.62
C CYS A 146 -41.51 -21.25 -12.74
N ASP A 147 -41.88 -20.59 -13.84
CA ASP A 147 -41.05 -20.38 -15.03
C ASP A 147 -40.44 -18.98 -15.09
N GLY A 148 -40.49 -18.22 -13.99
CA GLY A 148 -39.99 -16.84 -13.91
C GLY A 148 -41.04 -15.82 -14.36
N SER A 149 -42.25 -16.23 -14.71
CA SER A 149 -43.44 -15.37 -14.80
C SER A 149 -44.02 -15.10 -13.41
N PRO A 150 -44.97 -14.17 -13.25
CA PRO A 150 -45.68 -13.98 -11.98
C PRO A 150 -46.58 -15.17 -11.56
N GLU A 151 -46.77 -16.14 -12.43
CA GLU A 151 -47.61 -17.29 -12.20
C GLU A 151 -46.81 -18.46 -11.59
N PHE A 152 -47.42 -19.18 -10.69
CA PHE A 152 -46.89 -20.39 -10.08
C PHE A 152 -47.96 -21.47 -9.94
N THR A 153 -47.53 -22.70 -9.76
CA THR A 153 -48.43 -23.82 -9.41
C THR A 153 -47.94 -24.48 -8.14
N ILE A 154 -48.91 -24.96 -7.31
CA ILE A 154 -48.63 -25.81 -6.15
C ILE A 154 -49.50 -27.06 -6.29
N GLU A 155 -48.85 -28.22 -6.16
CA GLU A 155 -49.53 -29.54 -6.20
C GLU A 155 -49.00 -30.43 -5.08
N ASP A 156 -49.91 -31.29 -4.57
CA ASP A 156 -49.55 -32.30 -3.58
C ASP A 156 -48.70 -33.39 -4.24
N VAL A 157 -47.65 -33.79 -3.55
CA VAL A 157 -46.72 -34.84 -4.01
C VAL A 157 -46.32 -35.76 -2.87
N GLU A 158 -45.71 -36.89 -3.20
CA GLU A 158 -45.11 -37.75 -2.20
C GLU A 158 -43.61 -37.39 -2.05
N LYS A 159 -43.20 -37.16 -0.80
CA LYS A 159 -41.80 -37.02 -0.39
C LYS A 159 -41.58 -37.75 0.92
N ALA A 160 -40.67 -38.71 0.94
CA ALA A 160 -40.45 -39.59 2.10
C ALA A 160 -39.95 -38.77 3.30
N ASP A 161 -38.91 -38.00 3.08
CA ASP A 161 -38.18 -37.24 4.13
C ASP A 161 -38.56 -35.75 4.14
N ARG A 162 -38.45 -35.12 5.32
CA ARG A 162 -38.53 -33.67 5.46
C ARG A 162 -37.43 -32.94 4.68
N GLY A 163 -37.56 -31.64 4.52
CA GLY A 163 -36.63 -30.76 3.85
C GLY A 163 -37.06 -30.40 2.45
N SER A 164 -36.17 -29.77 1.69
CA SER A 164 -36.51 -29.24 0.37
C SER A 164 -35.51 -29.68 -0.67
N ASP A 165 -36.01 -29.95 -1.89
CA ASP A 165 -35.24 -30.13 -3.11
C ASP A 165 -35.58 -28.98 -4.04
N ILE A 166 -34.58 -28.10 -4.32
CA ILE A 166 -34.71 -26.97 -5.26
C ILE A 166 -34.10 -27.42 -6.57
N ILE A 167 -34.87 -27.51 -7.63
CA ILE A 167 -34.49 -27.99 -8.95
C ILE A 167 -34.51 -26.82 -9.94
N LEU A 168 -33.35 -26.51 -10.48
CA LEU A 168 -33.13 -25.44 -11.45
C LEU A 168 -32.99 -26.04 -12.85
N TYR A 169 -33.92 -25.73 -13.73
CA TYR A 169 -33.81 -26.06 -15.16
C TYR A 169 -33.03 -24.95 -15.84
N ILE A 170 -31.79 -25.21 -16.14
CA ILE A 170 -30.80 -24.19 -16.59
C ILE A 170 -31.18 -23.64 -17.95
N ASP A 171 -31.09 -22.31 -18.11
CA ASP A 171 -31.31 -21.60 -19.35
C ASP A 171 -30.18 -21.89 -20.34
N ASP A 172 -30.52 -21.84 -21.64
CA ASP A 172 -29.56 -22.15 -22.70
C ASP A 172 -28.33 -21.23 -22.70
N ASP A 173 -28.50 -19.98 -22.27
CA ASP A 173 -27.42 -18.98 -22.16
C ASP A 173 -26.52 -19.20 -20.91
N CYS A 174 -26.93 -20.10 -20.00
CA CYS A 174 -26.25 -20.36 -18.71
C CYS A 174 -25.70 -21.79 -18.60
N LYS A 175 -25.51 -22.49 -19.71
CA LYS A 175 -25.03 -23.90 -19.74
C LYS A 175 -23.67 -24.12 -19.08
N GLU A 176 -22.85 -23.08 -18.91
CA GLU A 176 -21.59 -23.17 -18.18
C GLU A 176 -21.77 -23.71 -16.75
N PHE A 177 -22.93 -23.46 -16.13
CA PHE A 177 -23.24 -23.95 -14.79
C PHE A 177 -23.65 -25.44 -14.75
N LEU A 178 -23.77 -26.10 -15.88
CA LEU A 178 -23.93 -27.57 -15.94
C LEU A 178 -22.58 -28.30 -15.96
N GLU A 179 -21.48 -27.58 -16.01
CA GLU A 179 -20.13 -28.17 -15.95
C GLU A 179 -19.72 -28.46 -14.49
N GLU A 180 -19.32 -29.70 -14.19
CA GLU A 180 -18.89 -30.14 -12.85
C GLU A 180 -17.77 -29.26 -12.30
N ALA A 181 -16.77 -28.94 -13.14
CA ALA A 181 -15.64 -28.12 -12.75
C ALA A 181 -16.07 -26.70 -12.34
N ARG A 182 -17.06 -26.12 -13.05
CA ARG A 182 -17.59 -24.78 -12.77
C ARG A 182 -18.30 -24.75 -11.43
N ILE A 183 -19.21 -25.67 -11.18
CA ILE A 183 -19.93 -25.77 -9.90
C ILE A 183 -18.98 -26.08 -8.75
N SER A 184 -18.02 -26.99 -8.93
CA SER A 184 -17.00 -27.28 -7.91
C SER A 184 -16.20 -26.03 -7.52
N ALA A 185 -15.77 -25.23 -8.51
CA ALA A 185 -15.06 -23.98 -8.27
C ALA A 185 -15.93 -22.97 -7.49
N LEU A 186 -17.20 -22.83 -7.83
CA LEU A 186 -18.14 -21.93 -7.14
C LEU A 186 -18.45 -22.39 -5.72
N LEU A 187 -18.65 -23.66 -5.50
CA LEU A 187 -18.86 -24.22 -4.15
C LEU A 187 -17.61 -23.99 -3.28
N THR A 188 -16.44 -24.22 -3.84
CA THR A 188 -15.16 -23.95 -3.14
C THR A 188 -15.01 -22.47 -2.81
N LYS A 189 -15.37 -21.58 -3.72
CA LYS A 189 -15.28 -20.12 -3.53
C LYS A 189 -16.23 -19.63 -2.44
N TYR A 190 -17.50 -20.02 -2.52
CA TYR A 190 -18.56 -19.43 -1.71
C TYR A 190 -18.96 -20.22 -0.48
N CYS A 191 -18.78 -21.55 -0.52
CA CYS A 191 -19.37 -22.48 0.46
C CYS A 191 -18.32 -23.21 1.32
N ARG A 192 -17.02 -22.96 1.09
CA ARG A 192 -15.89 -23.70 1.70
C ARG A 192 -15.98 -23.83 3.23
N PHE A 193 -16.59 -22.88 3.90
CA PHE A 193 -16.59 -22.83 5.37
C PHE A 193 -18.00 -22.82 5.99
N LEU A 194 -19.01 -23.16 5.22
CA LEU A 194 -20.38 -23.23 5.75
C LEU A 194 -20.50 -24.22 6.94
N PRO A 195 -21.35 -23.90 7.94
CA PRO A 195 -21.43 -24.68 9.20
C PRO A 195 -22.19 -26.02 9.09
N ILE A 196 -22.70 -26.34 7.92
CA ILE A 196 -23.36 -27.62 7.60
C ILE A 196 -22.57 -28.30 6.49
N PRO A 197 -22.36 -29.63 6.54
CA PRO A 197 -21.70 -30.35 5.46
C PRO A 197 -22.40 -30.14 4.13
N VAL A 198 -21.64 -29.80 3.09
CA VAL A 198 -22.12 -29.67 1.71
C VAL A 198 -21.43 -30.71 0.86
N ALA A 199 -22.21 -31.59 0.23
CA ALA A 199 -21.72 -32.64 -0.64
C ALA A 199 -21.91 -32.26 -2.11
N PHE A 200 -20.86 -32.50 -2.91
CA PHE A 200 -20.93 -32.41 -4.36
C PHE A 200 -20.16 -33.56 -5.02
N GLY A 201 -20.90 -34.43 -5.69
CA GLY A 201 -20.36 -35.67 -6.29
C GLY A 201 -19.95 -36.71 -5.26
N LYS A 202 -19.16 -37.68 -5.70
CA LYS A 202 -18.60 -38.74 -4.87
C LYS A 202 -17.11 -38.57 -4.68
N LYS A 203 -16.58 -39.07 -3.56
CA LYS A 203 -15.14 -39.14 -3.35
C LYS A 203 -14.49 -40.00 -4.44
N LYS A 204 -13.38 -39.50 -4.98
CA LYS A 204 -12.56 -40.20 -5.98
C LYS A 204 -11.26 -40.68 -5.31
N GLU A 205 -10.98 -41.98 -5.40
CA GLU A 205 -9.75 -42.60 -4.91
C GLU A 205 -8.88 -43.11 -6.06
N TRP A 206 -7.57 -43.04 -5.90
CA TRP A 206 -6.64 -43.65 -6.86
C TRP A 206 -6.53 -45.15 -6.61
N LYS A 207 -7.03 -45.96 -7.56
CA LYS A 207 -6.85 -47.43 -7.60
C LYS A 207 -6.23 -47.82 -8.95
N ASP A 208 -5.12 -48.53 -8.92
CA ASP A 208 -4.41 -49.04 -10.12
C ASP A 208 -4.09 -47.94 -11.16
N GLY A 209 -3.71 -46.74 -10.70
CA GLY A 209 -3.36 -45.63 -11.59
C GLY A 209 -4.55 -44.89 -12.24
N LYS A 210 -5.78 -45.19 -11.80
CA LYS A 210 -7.01 -44.56 -12.25
C LYS A 210 -7.79 -43.98 -11.06
N GLN A 211 -8.44 -42.85 -11.26
CA GLN A 211 -9.41 -42.31 -10.30
C GLN A 211 -10.71 -43.11 -10.39
N VAL A 212 -11.14 -43.70 -9.28
CA VAL A 212 -12.38 -44.49 -9.17
C VAL A 212 -13.29 -43.77 -8.15
N GLU A 213 -14.56 -43.57 -8.49
CA GLU A 213 -15.55 -43.06 -7.57
C GLU A 213 -15.88 -44.07 -6.48
N THR A 214 -15.96 -43.61 -5.25
CA THR A 214 -16.41 -44.38 -4.10
C THR A 214 -17.90 -44.24 -3.88
N ASN A 215 -18.47 -44.96 -2.91
CA ASN A 215 -19.86 -44.75 -2.48
C ASN A 215 -20.04 -43.57 -1.51
N GLU A 216 -18.94 -42.97 -1.04
CA GLU A 216 -18.99 -41.88 -0.09
C GLU A 216 -19.24 -40.56 -0.78
N ASP A 217 -20.06 -39.70 -0.16
CA ASP A 217 -20.29 -38.32 -0.62
C ASP A 217 -18.99 -37.52 -0.48
N ASN A 218 -18.70 -36.69 -1.46
CA ASN A 218 -17.57 -35.76 -1.43
C ASN A 218 -17.99 -34.49 -0.71
N ILE A 219 -17.63 -34.35 0.57
CA ILE A 219 -17.86 -33.13 1.36
C ILE A 219 -16.82 -32.09 0.96
N ILE A 220 -17.30 -30.92 0.50
CA ILE A 220 -16.46 -29.87 -0.09
C ILE A 220 -16.06 -28.76 0.90
N ASN A 221 -16.63 -28.77 2.08
CA ASN A 221 -16.46 -27.69 3.05
C ASN A 221 -15.94 -28.18 4.40
N GLU A 222 -15.31 -27.24 5.13
CA GLU A 222 -14.90 -27.40 6.52
C GLU A 222 -15.91 -26.69 7.42
N THR A 223 -16.68 -27.45 8.18
CA THR A 223 -17.80 -26.93 8.98
C THR A 223 -17.39 -26.23 10.26
N TYR A 224 -16.13 -26.37 10.68
CA TYR A 224 -15.59 -25.78 11.89
C TYR A 224 -14.21 -25.14 11.61
N PRO A 225 -14.19 -24.04 10.85
CA PRO A 225 -12.97 -23.43 10.39
C PRO A 225 -12.13 -22.87 11.54
N LEU A 226 -10.81 -22.71 11.29
CA LEU A 226 -9.84 -22.39 12.33
C LEU A 226 -10.18 -21.12 13.12
N TRP A 227 -10.68 -20.09 12.47
CA TRP A 227 -10.99 -18.80 13.13
C TRP A 227 -12.20 -18.83 14.07
N THR A 228 -13.02 -19.88 14.02
CA THR A 228 -14.15 -20.08 14.96
C THR A 228 -13.74 -20.82 16.23
N ARG A 229 -12.53 -21.41 16.24
CA ARG A 229 -11.99 -22.15 17.39
C ARG A 229 -11.36 -21.18 18.39
N LYS A 230 -11.27 -21.61 19.64
CA LYS A 230 -10.63 -20.77 20.68
C LYS A 230 -9.11 -20.78 20.50
N PRO A 231 -8.45 -19.61 20.57
CA PRO A 231 -7.00 -19.52 20.39
C PRO A 231 -6.18 -20.44 21.32
N VAL A 232 -6.69 -20.70 22.51
CA VAL A 232 -6.02 -21.58 23.51
C VAL A 232 -6.01 -23.07 23.12
N GLU A 233 -6.84 -23.47 22.15
CA GLU A 233 -6.92 -24.86 21.64
C GLU A 233 -6.03 -25.08 20.42
N LEU A 234 -5.39 -24.00 19.90
CA LEU A 234 -4.63 -23.99 18.65
C LEU A 234 -3.14 -23.88 18.89
N LYS A 235 -2.37 -24.51 18.02
CA LYS A 235 -0.92 -24.44 17.96
C LYS A 235 -0.46 -23.64 16.75
N ASP A 236 0.78 -23.21 16.76
CA ASP A 236 1.40 -22.45 15.66
C ASP A 236 1.33 -23.21 14.31
N GLU A 237 1.46 -24.55 14.35
CA GLU A 237 1.34 -25.40 13.17
C GLU A 237 -0.05 -25.32 12.53
N ASP A 238 -1.12 -25.20 13.33
CA ASP A 238 -2.50 -25.10 12.84
C ASP A 238 -2.67 -23.80 12.05
N TYR A 239 -2.14 -22.68 12.57
CA TYR A 239 -2.17 -21.38 11.89
C TYR A 239 -1.36 -21.38 10.59
N LYS A 240 -0.16 -21.97 10.59
CA LYS A 240 0.68 -22.06 9.39
C LYS A 240 0.04 -22.93 8.32
N LYS A 241 -0.52 -24.07 8.71
CA LYS A 241 -1.24 -24.97 7.80
C LYS A 241 -2.43 -24.27 7.17
N PHE A 242 -3.24 -23.59 7.97
CA PHE A 242 -4.40 -22.85 7.48
C PHE A 242 -3.99 -21.70 6.53
N TYR A 243 -2.91 -20.99 6.84
CA TYR A 243 -2.36 -19.98 5.95
C TYR A 243 -1.96 -20.56 4.59
N GLN A 244 -1.30 -21.71 4.59
CA GLN A 244 -0.85 -22.38 3.37
C GLN A 244 -2.02 -22.92 2.54
N GLU A 245 -3.11 -23.34 3.19
CA GLU A 245 -4.36 -23.73 2.53
C GLU A 245 -5.08 -22.56 1.85
N LEU A 246 -5.02 -21.36 2.44
CA LEU A 246 -5.59 -20.15 1.86
C LEU A 246 -4.70 -19.56 0.75
N TYR A 247 -3.38 -19.65 0.93
CA TYR A 247 -2.37 -18.99 0.07
C TYR A 247 -1.25 -19.99 -0.30
N PRO A 248 -1.51 -20.99 -1.14
CA PRO A 248 -0.56 -22.09 -1.43
C PRO A 248 0.77 -21.64 -2.01
N MET A 249 0.81 -20.47 -2.66
CA MET A 249 2.01 -19.90 -3.30
C MET A 249 2.73 -18.84 -2.48
N ALA A 250 2.25 -18.55 -1.26
CA ALA A 250 2.86 -17.56 -0.38
C ALA A 250 3.96 -18.20 0.49
N ASP A 251 4.96 -17.39 0.84
CA ASP A 251 5.95 -17.75 1.88
C ASP A 251 5.27 -17.84 3.25
N GLU A 252 5.89 -18.49 4.23
CA GLU A 252 5.36 -18.51 5.60
C GLU A 252 5.16 -17.10 6.15
N PRO A 253 4.06 -16.87 6.90
CA PRO A 253 3.78 -15.56 7.48
C PRO A 253 4.76 -15.24 8.62
N LEU A 254 5.02 -13.97 8.85
CA LEU A 254 5.88 -13.50 9.94
C LEU A 254 5.29 -13.84 11.30
N PHE A 255 4.00 -13.63 11.45
CA PHE A 255 3.14 -13.97 12.61
C PHE A 255 1.68 -13.73 12.23
N TRP A 256 0.78 -13.99 13.19
CA TRP A 256 -0.67 -13.81 13.01
C TRP A 256 -1.33 -13.23 14.26
N ILE A 257 -2.55 -12.74 14.02
CA ILE A 257 -3.43 -12.23 15.06
C ILE A 257 -4.76 -12.96 14.93
N HIS A 258 -5.14 -13.70 15.96
CA HIS A 258 -6.46 -14.31 16.05
C HIS A 258 -7.43 -13.31 16.70
N LEU A 259 -8.46 -12.93 15.94
CA LEU A 259 -9.53 -12.06 16.39
C LEU A 259 -10.66 -12.92 16.94
N ASN A 260 -11.11 -12.61 18.15
CA ASN A 260 -12.28 -13.27 18.77
C ASN A 260 -12.93 -12.27 19.72
N VAL A 261 -14.04 -11.68 19.28
CA VAL A 261 -14.77 -10.62 19.97
C VAL A 261 -16.26 -10.92 19.85
N ASP A 262 -16.96 -10.83 20.96
CA ASP A 262 -18.40 -11.03 21.08
C ASP A 262 -19.15 -9.78 21.60
N TYR A 263 -18.42 -8.75 22.02
CA TYR A 263 -18.97 -7.47 22.46
C TYR A 263 -17.99 -6.33 22.22
N PRO A 264 -18.39 -5.15 21.75
CA PRO A 264 -19.77 -4.69 21.42
C PRO A 264 -20.28 -5.09 20.04
N PHE A 265 -19.55 -5.92 19.33
CA PHE A 265 -19.89 -6.52 18.04
C PHE A 265 -19.26 -7.91 17.94
N ASN A 266 -19.82 -8.76 17.11
CA ASN A 266 -19.27 -10.08 16.85
C ASN A 266 -18.24 -9.99 15.73
N LEU A 267 -17.00 -10.36 16.03
CA LEU A 267 -15.89 -10.38 15.08
C LEU A 267 -14.98 -11.54 15.38
N THR A 268 -14.85 -12.44 14.44
CA THR A 268 -13.84 -13.51 14.47
C THR A 268 -12.95 -13.41 13.25
N GLY A 269 -11.78 -14.02 13.29
CA GLY A 269 -10.89 -13.99 12.14
C GLY A 269 -9.44 -14.27 12.49
N ILE A 270 -8.63 -14.44 11.48
CA ILE A 270 -7.18 -14.56 11.62
C ILE A 270 -6.54 -13.65 10.57
N LEU A 271 -5.77 -12.69 11.03
CA LEU A 271 -4.97 -11.80 10.19
C LEU A 271 -3.51 -12.25 10.23
N TYR A 272 -2.91 -12.42 9.07
CA TYR A 272 -1.52 -12.83 8.89
C TYR A 272 -0.70 -11.67 8.34
N PHE A 273 0.50 -11.50 8.88
CA PHE A 273 1.51 -10.60 8.33
C PHE A 273 2.37 -11.36 7.32
N PRO A 274 2.18 -11.15 6.01
CA PRO A 274 2.98 -11.78 4.98
C PRO A 274 4.36 -11.14 4.87
N LYS A 275 5.32 -11.85 4.28
CA LYS A 275 6.55 -11.24 3.77
C LYS A 275 6.23 -10.48 2.48
N ILE A 276 6.49 -9.17 2.47
CA ILE A 276 6.22 -8.31 1.33
C ILE A 276 7.43 -8.28 0.41
N LYS A 277 7.29 -8.83 -0.79
CA LYS A 277 8.27 -8.68 -1.88
C LYS A 277 7.92 -7.41 -2.69
N SER A 278 8.87 -6.82 -3.32
CA SER A 278 9.01 -5.52 -3.97
C SER A 278 7.80 -4.86 -4.68
N ASN A 279 6.60 -5.42 -4.69
CA ASN A 279 5.44 -4.82 -5.37
C ASN A 279 4.20 -4.82 -4.47
N ILE A 280 3.98 -3.70 -3.77
CA ILE A 280 2.91 -3.51 -2.78
C ILE A 280 1.52 -3.64 -3.41
N GLU A 281 1.31 -3.17 -4.64
CA GLU A 281 0.00 -3.17 -5.31
C GLU A 281 -0.52 -4.57 -5.61
N LEU A 282 0.36 -5.51 -5.93
CA LEU A 282 0.00 -6.91 -6.21
C LEU A 282 -0.40 -7.70 -4.96
N GLN A 283 -0.19 -7.14 -3.76
CA GLN A 283 -0.44 -7.83 -2.49
C GLN A 283 -1.67 -7.29 -1.75
N ARG A 284 -2.34 -6.27 -2.26
CA ARG A 284 -3.60 -5.77 -1.71
C ARG A 284 -4.74 -6.76 -1.92
N ASN A 285 -5.78 -6.65 -1.09
CA ASN A 285 -7.04 -7.42 -1.20
C ASN A 285 -6.84 -8.95 -1.07
N LYS A 286 -6.07 -9.36 -0.06
CA LYS A 286 -5.90 -10.78 0.29
C LYS A 286 -6.65 -11.19 1.57
N ILE A 287 -7.35 -10.25 2.21
CA ILE A 287 -8.22 -10.57 3.33
C ILE A 287 -9.58 -10.97 2.76
N GLN A 288 -10.04 -12.17 3.12
CA GLN A 288 -11.34 -12.69 2.74
C GLN A 288 -12.38 -12.33 3.81
N LEU A 289 -13.46 -11.66 3.40
CA LEU A 289 -14.56 -11.32 4.28
C LEU A 289 -15.64 -12.39 4.24
N TYR A 290 -16.05 -12.82 5.41
CA TYR A 290 -17.16 -13.72 5.64
C TYR A 290 -18.25 -13.05 6.51
N CYS A 291 -19.46 -13.53 6.38
CA CYS A 291 -20.58 -13.23 7.26
C CYS A 291 -21.27 -14.54 7.64
N ASN A 292 -21.18 -14.95 8.89
CA ASN A 292 -21.63 -16.27 9.34
C ASN A 292 -21.05 -17.42 8.48
N GLN A 293 -19.72 -17.39 8.27
CA GLN A 293 -18.96 -18.38 7.48
C GLN A 293 -19.31 -18.42 5.98
N VAL A 294 -20.17 -17.52 5.49
CA VAL A 294 -20.45 -17.34 4.06
C VAL A 294 -19.50 -16.31 3.46
N TYR A 295 -18.80 -16.68 2.40
CA TYR A 295 -17.93 -15.75 1.68
C TYR A 295 -18.72 -14.56 1.09
N VAL A 296 -18.21 -13.37 1.35
CA VAL A 296 -18.79 -12.10 0.88
C VAL A 296 -17.94 -11.50 -0.24
N THR A 297 -16.69 -11.16 0.08
CA THR A 297 -15.76 -10.48 -0.82
C THR A 297 -14.33 -10.59 -0.33
N ASP A 298 -13.37 -10.34 -1.19
CA ASP A 298 -11.96 -10.10 -0.85
C ASP A 298 -11.58 -8.61 -0.83
N SER A 299 -12.52 -7.72 -1.15
CA SER A 299 -12.35 -6.28 -1.00
C SER A 299 -12.87 -5.83 0.37
N VAL A 300 -11.94 -5.58 1.28
CA VAL A 300 -12.23 -5.15 2.67
C VAL A 300 -12.07 -3.64 2.87
N GLU A 301 -12.15 -2.88 1.78
CA GLU A 301 -12.06 -1.43 1.79
C GLU A 301 -13.11 -0.83 2.73
N GLY A 302 -12.67 0.06 3.62
CA GLY A 302 -13.52 0.68 4.64
C GLY A 302 -13.76 -0.15 5.90
N ILE A 303 -13.57 -1.49 5.89
CA ILE A 303 -13.67 -2.35 7.08
C ILE A 303 -12.31 -2.42 7.79
N VAL A 304 -11.26 -2.58 7.00
CA VAL A 304 -9.89 -2.64 7.49
C VAL A 304 -9.20 -1.33 7.10
N PRO A 305 -8.44 -0.70 8.00
CA PRO A 305 -7.64 0.47 7.65
C PRO A 305 -6.73 0.20 6.45
N ASP A 306 -6.51 1.21 5.60
CA ASP A 306 -5.75 1.06 4.34
C ASP A 306 -4.39 0.39 4.52
N PHE A 307 -3.66 0.73 5.57
CA PHE A 307 -2.35 0.13 5.85
C PHE A 307 -2.41 -1.36 6.21
N LEU A 308 -3.56 -1.86 6.65
CA LEU A 308 -3.80 -3.25 6.97
C LEU A 308 -4.38 -4.05 5.79
N THR A 309 -4.74 -3.41 4.67
CA THR A 309 -5.17 -4.11 3.45
C THR A 309 -4.05 -4.93 2.81
N LEU A 310 -2.82 -4.71 3.24
CA LEU A 310 -1.65 -5.52 2.87
C LEU A 310 -1.57 -6.85 3.63
N LEU A 311 -2.36 -7.03 4.69
CA LEU A 311 -2.43 -8.29 5.43
C LEU A 311 -3.17 -9.35 4.62
N HIS A 312 -2.90 -10.60 4.95
CA HIS A 312 -3.63 -11.75 4.47
C HIS A 312 -4.57 -12.26 5.57
N GLY A 313 -5.56 -13.08 5.22
CA GLY A 313 -6.35 -13.79 6.23
C GLY A 313 -7.84 -13.76 6.00
N VAL A 314 -8.56 -13.90 7.09
CA VAL A 314 -10.02 -14.03 7.12
C VAL A 314 -10.58 -13.12 8.20
N ILE A 315 -11.68 -12.44 7.88
CA ILE A 315 -12.53 -11.72 8.82
C ILE A 315 -13.95 -12.25 8.66
N ASP A 316 -14.59 -12.60 9.76
CA ASP A 316 -15.97 -13.05 9.79
C ASP A 316 -16.76 -12.23 10.83
N SER A 317 -17.82 -11.54 10.39
CA SER A 317 -18.65 -10.74 11.26
C SER A 317 -20.07 -10.62 10.71
N PRO A 318 -21.08 -10.97 11.50
CA PRO A 318 -22.49 -10.74 11.15
C PRO A 318 -22.91 -9.26 11.28
N ASP A 319 -22.13 -8.45 12.01
CA ASP A 319 -22.45 -7.04 12.31
C ASP A 319 -21.98 -6.07 11.21
N ILE A 320 -21.34 -6.59 10.17
CA ILE A 320 -20.96 -5.79 9.01
C ILE A 320 -22.19 -5.64 8.10
N PRO A 321 -22.66 -4.40 7.88
CA PRO A 321 -23.84 -4.17 7.05
C PRO A 321 -23.52 -4.45 5.58
N LEU A 322 -24.20 -5.46 5.04
CA LEU A 322 -24.10 -5.85 3.64
C LEU A 322 -25.30 -5.30 2.86
N ASN A 323 -25.11 -5.01 1.58
CA ASN A 323 -26.23 -4.77 0.68
C ASN A 323 -26.98 -6.09 0.39
N VAL A 324 -28.11 -6.00 -0.31
CA VAL A 324 -28.94 -7.17 -0.64
C VAL A 324 -28.17 -8.26 -1.39
N SER A 325 -27.27 -7.88 -2.28
CA SER A 325 -26.42 -8.82 -3.04
C SER A 325 -25.19 -9.30 -2.26
N ARG A 326 -24.97 -8.83 -1.04
CA ARG A 326 -23.77 -9.07 -0.22
C ARG A 326 -22.45 -8.78 -0.97
N SER A 327 -22.51 -8.02 -2.06
CA SER A 327 -21.34 -7.73 -2.91
C SER A 327 -20.67 -6.42 -2.55
N TYR A 328 -21.36 -5.53 -1.84
CA TYR A 328 -20.88 -4.22 -1.44
C TYR A 328 -21.16 -3.93 0.02
N LEU A 329 -20.24 -3.21 0.64
CA LEU A 329 -20.32 -2.76 2.02
C LEU A 329 -21.07 -1.44 2.10
N GLN A 330 -21.94 -1.30 3.07
CA GLN A 330 -22.55 -0.01 3.38
C GLN A 330 -21.68 0.71 4.42
N SER A 331 -21.39 2.00 4.18
CA SER A 331 -20.69 2.83 5.16
C SER A 331 -21.57 3.05 6.39
N ASP A 332 -21.17 2.46 7.53
CA ASP A 332 -21.90 2.53 8.80
C ASP A 332 -20.95 2.83 9.97
N SER A 333 -21.53 3.33 11.06
CA SER A 333 -20.83 3.56 12.32
C SER A 333 -20.17 2.30 12.91
N ASN A 334 -20.77 1.12 12.71
CA ASN A 334 -20.23 -0.16 13.18
C ASN A 334 -18.96 -0.55 12.43
N VAL A 335 -18.90 -0.31 11.12
CA VAL A 335 -17.70 -0.55 10.30
C VAL A 335 -16.50 0.25 10.84
N LYS A 336 -16.72 1.53 11.20
CA LYS A 336 -15.65 2.37 11.80
C LYS A 336 -15.17 1.82 13.15
N LYS A 337 -16.11 1.31 13.99
CA LYS A 337 -15.73 0.69 15.28
C LYS A 337 -14.91 -0.57 15.08
N ILE A 338 -15.29 -1.43 14.13
CA ILE A 338 -14.55 -2.64 13.76
C ILE A 338 -13.17 -2.27 13.27
N SER A 339 -13.06 -1.32 12.34
CA SER A 339 -11.79 -0.83 11.80
C SER A 339 -10.85 -0.31 12.89
N THR A 340 -11.35 0.54 13.79
CA THR A 340 -10.59 1.05 14.94
C THR A 340 -10.15 -0.07 15.88
N TYR A 341 -11.01 -1.05 16.13
CA TYR A 341 -10.68 -2.19 16.97
C TYR A 341 -9.57 -3.05 16.36
N ILE A 342 -9.66 -3.36 15.05
CA ILE A 342 -8.63 -4.12 14.34
C ILE A 342 -7.28 -3.37 14.43
N SER A 343 -7.25 -2.06 14.13
CA SER A 343 -6.06 -1.23 14.25
C SER A 343 -5.45 -1.28 15.66
N LYS A 344 -6.31 -1.20 16.69
CA LYS A 344 -5.89 -1.33 18.08
C LYS A 344 -5.26 -2.70 18.37
N LYS A 345 -5.91 -3.78 17.97
CA LYS A 345 -5.41 -5.15 18.20
C LYS A 345 -4.09 -5.42 17.49
N VAL A 346 -3.94 -4.89 16.27
CA VAL A 346 -2.68 -4.96 15.52
C VAL A 346 -1.56 -4.24 16.29
N SER A 347 -1.78 -3.00 16.71
CA SER A 347 -0.77 -2.25 17.46
C SER A 347 -0.43 -2.89 18.81
N ASP A 348 -1.42 -3.41 19.53
CA ASP A 348 -1.21 -4.10 20.82
C ASP A 348 -0.37 -5.38 20.62
N ARG A 349 -0.61 -6.13 19.52
CA ARG A 349 0.16 -7.34 19.19
C ARG A 349 1.60 -7.02 18.82
N LEU A 350 1.83 -6.01 17.96
CA LEU A 350 3.17 -5.55 17.59
C LEU A 350 3.95 -5.10 18.82
N GLN A 351 3.32 -4.30 19.69
CA GLN A 351 3.94 -3.86 20.93
C GLN A 351 4.26 -5.05 21.87
N ALA A 352 3.40 -6.06 21.94
CA ALA A 352 3.64 -7.26 22.74
C ALA A 352 4.84 -8.06 22.21
N ILE A 353 4.97 -8.25 20.90
CA ILE A 353 6.12 -8.92 20.27
C ILE A 353 7.40 -8.14 20.61
N PHE A 354 7.40 -6.83 20.41
CA PHE A 354 8.53 -5.96 20.72
C PHE A 354 8.98 -6.07 22.19
N LYS A 355 8.03 -6.02 23.15
CA LYS A 355 8.33 -6.09 24.58
C LYS A 355 8.81 -7.48 25.02
N ASN A 356 8.24 -8.54 24.48
CA ASN A 356 8.52 -9.90 24.92
C ASN A 356 9.80 -10.45 24.29
N ASN A 357 10.08 -10.10 23.03
CA ASN A 357 11.25 -10.56 22.31
C ASN A 357 11.72 -9.50 21.28
N ARG A 358 12.42 -8.49 21.80
CA ARG A 358 12.96 -7.40 20.98
C ARG A 358 13.83 -7.90 19.82
N LYS A 359 14.68 -8.91 20.07
CA LYS A 359 15.58 -9.43 19.06
C LYS A 359 14.81 -10.05 17.89
N GLU A 360 13.78 -10.83 18.16
CA GLU A 360 12.91 -11.37 17.11
C GLU A 360 12.18 -10.27 16.32
N PHE A 361 11.78 -9.20 17.02
CA PHE A 361 11.14 -8.05 16.36
C PHE A 361 12.12 -7.32 15.42
N GLU A 362 13.37 -7.13 15.85
CA GLU A 362 14.44 -6.55 15.04
C GLU A 362 14.76 -7.41 13.81
N GLU A 363 14.82 -8.74 13.95
CA GLU A 363 15.04 -9.68 12.84
C GLU A 363 13.90 -9.62 11.79
N LYS A 364 12.68 -9.28 12.19
CA LYS A 364 11.51 -9.14 11.33
C LYS A 364 11.27 -7.70 10.87
N TRP A 365 12.05 -6.73 11.34
CA TRP A 365 11.78 -5.30 11.13
C TRP A 365 11.72 -4.91 9.66
N ASP A 366 12.61 -5.40 8.84
CA ASP A 366 12.68 -5.04 7.42
C ASP A 366 11.39 -5.46 6.67
N ASP A 367 10.74 -6.55 7.08
CA ASP A 367 9.43 -6.98 6.56
C ASP A 367 8.25 -6.23 7.22
N LEU A 368 8.38 -5.81 8.48
CA LEU A 368 7.33 -5.10 9.23
C LEU A 368 7.30 -3.60 8.99
N LYS A 369 8.44 -3.01 8.66
CA LYS A 369 8.64 -1.58 8.47
C LYS A 369 7.55 -0.94 7.60
N ILE A 370 7.18 -1.59 6.50
CA ILE A 370 6.20 -1.07 5.55
C ILE A 370 4.80 -0.92 6.16
N PHE A 371 4.34 -1.92 6.92
CA PHE A 371 3.03 -1.87 7.58
C PHE A 371 2.99 -0.79 8.66
N ILE A 372 4.05 -0.74 9.47
CA ILE A 372 4.15 0.20 10.59
C ILE A 372 4.25 1.62 10.07
N ASN A 373 5.14 1.89 9.13
CA ASN A 373 5.32 3.21 8.55
C ASN A 373 4.06 3.69 7.82
N TYR A 374 3.39 2.83 7.05
CA TYR A 374 2.15 3.21 6.37
C TYR A 374 1.04 3.52 7.38
N GLY A 375 0.92 2.72 8.44
CA GLY A 375 -0.02 2.99 9.52
C GLY A 375 0.25 4.31 10.25
N MET A 376 1.51 4.61 10.54
CA MET A 376 1.93 5.86 11.19
C MET A 376 1.67 7.09 10.31
N LEU A 377 1.83 6.95 8.99
CA LEU A 377 1.57 8.03 8.03
C LEU A 377 0.08 8.32 7.83
N THR A 378 -0.78 7.32 8.00
CA THR A 378 -2.21 7.43 7.65
C THR A 378 -3.15 7.53 8.85
N GLN A 379 -2.69 7.13 10.05
CA GLN A 379 -3.53 7.09 11.25
C GLN A 379 -2.79 7.63 12.48
N GLU A 380 -3.25 8.77 12.99
CA GLU A 380 -2.68 9.41 14.18
C GLU A 380 -2.74 8.51 15.42
N ASP A 381 -3.89 7.87 15.68
CA ASP A 381 -4.04 6.95 16.82
C ASP A 381 -3.08 5.75 16.76
N PHE A 382 -2.74 5.31 15.55
CA PHE A 382 -1.74 4.26 15.35
C PHE A 382 -0.33 4.80 15.60
N TYR A 383 -0.02 6.02 15.11
CA TYR A 383 1.25 6.69 15.37
C TYR A 383 1.54 6.80 16.87
N GLU A 384 0.56 7.28 17.67
CA GLU A 384 0.70 7.46 19.12
C GLU A 384 1.07 6.17 19.88
N LYS A 385 0.76 5.03 19.30
CA LYS A 385 1.15 3.73 19.86
C LYS A 385 2.44 3.20 19.25
N ALA A 386 2.56 3.29 17.93
CA ALA A 386 3.67 2.71 17.18
C ALA A 386 4.99 3.43 17.44
N ASN A 387 5.01 4.72 17.77
CA ASN A 387 6.22 5.48 18.11
C ASN A 387 7.03 4.87 19.28
N LYS A 388 6.39 4.01 20.11
CA LYS A 388 7.03 3.33 21.25
C LYS A 388 7.79 2.06 20.88
N PHE A 389 7.54 1.51 19.69
CA PHE A 389 8.16 0.27 19.21
C PHE A 389 8.64 0.33 17.76
N ALA A 390 8.32 1.41 17.03
CA ALA A 390 8.88 1.63 15.71
C ALA A 390 10.40 1.83 15.82
N LEU A 391 11.12 1.26 14.85
CA LEU A 391 12.57 1.24 14.86
C LEU A 391 13.18 2.08 13.73
N LEU A 392 14.34 2.64 14.03
CA LEU A 392 15.27 3.17 13.05
C LEU A 392 16.44 2.18 12.94
N LYS A 393 16.89 1.93 11.72
CA LYS A 393 18.04 1.08 11.43
C LYS A 393 19.19 1.96 10.98
N ASP A 394 20.39 1.77 11.55
CA ASP A 394 21.58 2.47 11.09
C ASP A 394 22.33 1.71 9.99
N THR A 395 23.35 2.35 9.41
CA THR A 395 24.20 1.76 8.36
C THR A 395 25.13 0.64 8.87
N ASP A 396 25.18 0.39 10.16
CA ASP A 396 25.86 -0.76 10.79
C ASP A 396 24.92 -1.92 11.05
N GLY A 397 23.62 -1.79 10.68
CA GLY A 397 22.58 -2.81 10.86
C GLY A 397 22.04 -2.90 12.29
N LYS A 398 22.26 -1.89 13.13
CA LYS A 398 21.70 -1.82 14.46
C LYS A 398 20.36 -1.12 14.46
N TYR A 399 19.48 -1.54 15.39
CA TYR A 399 18.13 -1.03 15.52
C TYR A 399 17.94 -0.25 16.81
N TYR A 400 17.20 0.86 16.70
CA TYR A 400 16.93 1.78 17.81
C TYR A 400 15.48 2.21 17.78
N THR A 401 14.85 2.37 18.95
CA THR A 401 13.63 3.17 19.05
C THR A 401 13.95 4.64 18.77
N TYR A 402 12.94 5.46 18.53
CA TYR A 402 13.16 6.90 18.30
C TYR A 402 13.86 7.56 19.48
N GLU A 403 13.47 7.25 20.72
CA GLU A 403 14.05 7.78 21.93
C GLU A 403 15.52 7.33 22.15
N GLU A 404 15.80 6.05 21.89
CA GLU A 404 17.17 5.52 21.94
C GLU A 404 18.08 6.20 20.93
N TYR A 405 17.60 6.40 19.71
CA TYR A 405 18.39 7.04 18.67
C TYR A 405 18.64 8.52 18.94
N GLN A 406 17.61 9.25 19.42
CA GLN A 406 17.78 10.63 19.86
C GLN A 406 18.86 10.76 20.93
N SER A 407 18.81 9.87 21.92
CA SER A 407 19.81 9.86 23.00
C SER A 407 21.22 9.55 22.48
N LEU A 408 21.34 8.64 21.53
CA LEU A 408 22.61 8.25 20.92
C LEU A 408 23.31 9.41 20.20
N ILE A 409 22.54 10.17 19.40
CA ILE A 409 23.12 11.19 18.52
C ILE A 409 23.21 12.58 19.15
N LYS A 410 22.57 12.82 20.30
CA LYS A 410 22.38 14.13 20.91
C LYS A 410 23.67 14.91 21.06
N ASP A 411 24.72 14.31 21.58
CA ASP A 411 25.96 14.99 21.90
C ASP A 411 26.79 15.35 20.65
N ASN A 412 26.76 14.48 19.67
CA ASN A 412 27.57 14.61 18.45
C ASN A 412 26.87 15.26 17.28
N GLN A 413 25.53 15.16 17.21
CA GLN A 413 24.77 15.56 16.03
C GLN A 413 23.78 16.71 16.34
N THR A 414 24.03 17.50 17.38
CA THR A 414 23.31 18.76 17.62
C THR A 414 24.08 19.91 16.98
N ASP A 415 23.40 20.72 16.17
CA ASP A 415 23.97 21.91 15.53
C ASP A 415 24.09 23.11 16.51
N LYS A 416 24.70 24.21 16.04
CA LYS A 416 24.85 25.45 16.83
C LYS A 416 23.55 26.11 17.26
N ASP A 417 22.44 25.85 16.54
CA ASP A 417 21.12 26.40 16.78
C ASP A 417 20.29 25.48 17.70
N GLY A 418 20.86 24.36 18.13
CA GLY A 418 20.24 23.38 19.01
C GLY A 418 19.30 22.42 18.30
N ASN A 419 19.39 22.28 16.96
CA ASN A 419 18.65 21.29 16.22
C ASN A 419 19.41 19.97 16.22
N LEU A 420 18.68 18.88 16.43
CA LEU A 420 19.21 17.51 16.35
C LEU A 420 19.19 17.04 14.90
N ILE A 421 20.35 16.71 14.36
CA ILE A 421 20.52 16.34 12.95
C ILE A 421 20.58 14.81 12.79
N TYR A 422 19.56 14.26 12.16
CA TYR A 422 19.50 12.84 11.79
C TYR A 422 20.14 12.68 10.42
N LEU A 423 21.39 12.22 10.40
CA LEU A 423 22.04 11.88 9.14
C LEU A 423 21.49 10.57 8.60
N TYR A 424 21.26 10.50 7.29
CA TYR A 424 20.79 9.26 6.68
C TYR A 424 21.39 9.01 5.29
N SER A 425 21.38 7.75 4.90
CA SER A 425 21.68 7.25 3.57
C SER A 425 20.47 6.50 3.02
N ASN A 426 20.21 6.62 1.73
CA ASN A 426 19.21 5.83 1.02
C ASN A 426 19.84 4.80 0.06
N ASN A 427 21.17 4.83 -0.11
CA ASN A 427 21.92 3.87 -0.90
C ASN A 427 23.35 3.78 -0.35
N MET A 428 23.64 2.71 0.37
CA MET A 428 24.91 2.53 1.06
C MET A 428 26.11 2.42 0.09
N ASP A 429 25.89 1.81 -1.06
CA ASP A 429 26.98 1.59 -2.04
C ASP A 429 27.34 2.90 -2.75
N GLU A 430 26.36 3.63 -3.24
CA GLU A 430 26.56 4.90 -3.93
C GLU A 430 27.07 6.02 -3.00
N GLN A 431 26.69 5.99 -1.74
CA GLN A 431 27.02 7.02 -0.74
C GLN A 431 28.15 6.60 0.21
N TYR A 432 28.84 5.51 -0.09
CA TYR A 432 29.83 4.92 0.81
C TYR A 432 30.88 5.93 1.31
N SER A 433 31.45 6.75 0.43
CA SER A 433 32.49 7.72 0.79
C SER A 433 31.97 8.82 1.74
N TYR A 434 30.71 9.24 1.60
CA TYR A 434 30.07 10.20 2.50
C TYR A 434 29.75 9.57 3.86
N ILE A 435 29.29 8.30 3.85
CA ILE A 435 29.06 7.53 5.06
C ILE A 435 30.37 7.34 5.84
N ASP A 436 31.45 6.95 5.16
CA ASP A 436 32.76 6.74 5.78
C ASP A 436 33.29 8.05 6.38
N ALA A 437 33.23 9.15 5.65
CA ALA A 437 33.61 10.47 6.14
C ALA A 437 32.81 10.90 7.37
N ALA A 438 31.50 10.63 7.41
CA ALA A 438 30.63 10.94 8.53
C ALA A 438 30.95 10.05 9.75
N LYS A 439 31.17 8.76 9.54
CA LYS A 439 31.57 7.82 10.61
C LYS A 439 32.94 8.19 11.23
N ASN A 440 33.88 8.64 10.42
CA ASN A 440 35.20 9.12 10.90
C ASN A 440 35.10 10.38 11.77
N ARG A 441 33.99 11.15 11.68
CA ARG A 441 33.65 12.25 12.61
C ARG A 441 32.90 11.78 13.84
N GLY A 442 32.63 10.49 14.00
CA GLY A 442 31.85 9.91 15.09
C GLY A 442 30.35 10.11 14.94
N TYR A 443 29.85 10.38 13.72
CA TYR A 443 28.42 10.51 13.45
C TYR A 443 27.79 9.14 13.18
N ASN A 444 26.55 8.96 13.64
CA ASN A 444 25.74 7.80 13.29
C ASN A 444 24.83 8.14 12.11
N ILE A 445 24.66 7.20 11.19
CA ILE A 445 23.90 7.40 9.95
C ILE A 445 22.80 6.36 9.85
N LEU A 446 21.57 6.79 9.65
CA LEU A 446 20.41 5.93 9.41
C LEU A 446 20.41 5.39 7.99
N LEU A 447 19.87 4.18 7.83
CA LEU A 447 19.52 3.60 6.53
C LEU A 447 18.04 3.85 6.25
N MET A 448 17.76 4.71 5.29
CA MET A 448 16.41 5.13 4.87
C MET A 448 16.23 4.80 3.38
N ASP A 449 16.16 3.50 3.06
CA ASP A 449 16.13 2.94 1.71
C ASP A 449 14.73 2.42 1.30
N GLY A 450 13.75 2.58 2.17
CA GLY A 450 12.37 2.13 1.97
C GLY A 450 11.53 3.11 1.16
N GLN A 451 10.51 2.60 0.47
CA GLN A 451 9.60 3.39 -0.38
C GLN A 451 8.84 4.50 0.37
N LEU A 452 8.57 4.31 1.66
CA LEU A 452 7.85 5.28 2.49
C LEU A 452 8.78 6.23 3.27
N ASP A 453 10.10 6.04 3.21
CA ASP A 453 11.03 6.73 4.09
C ASP A 453 11.05 8.25 3.86
N VAL A 454 10.85 8.73 2.63
CA VAL A 454 10.75 10.17 2.35
C VAL A 454 9.53 10.79 3.04
N ALA A 455 8.38 10.11 2.98
CA ALA A 455 7.17 10.55 3.67
C ALA A 455 7.34 10.45 5.20
N MET A 456 7.98 9.38 5.69
CA MET A 456 8.31 9.20 7.11
C MET A 456 9.21 10.31 7.62
N ILE A 457 10.27 10.66 6.90
CA ILE A 457 11.17 11.77 7.24
C ILE A 457 10.37 13.07 7.40
N SER A 458 9.51 13.40 6.44
CA SER A 458 8.70 14.63 6.48
C SER A 458 7.75 14.66 7.69
N MET A 459 7.14 13.51 8.03
CA MET A 459 6.27 13.37 9.19
C MET A 459 7.07 13.46 10.50
N LEU A 460 8.21 12.77 10.61
CA LEU A 460 9.05 12.78 11.82
C LEU A 460 9.63 14.17 12.12
N GLU A 461 10.01 14.94 11.10
CA GLU A 461 10.45 16.33 11.29
C GLU A 461 9.34 17.24 11.85
N GLN A 462 8.08 16.95 11.55
CA GLN A 462 6.93 17.66 12.14
C GLN A 462 6.65 17.23 13.58
N LYS A 463 6.89 15.96 13.90
CA LYS A 463 6.63 15.38 15.22
C LYS A 463 7.78 15.60 16.22
N PHE A 464 9.00 15.69 15.76
CA PHE A 464 10.19 15.85 16.60
C PHE A 464 10.56 17.33 16.67
N GLU A 465 10.45 17.91 17.84
CA GLU A 465 10.86 19.29 18.05
C GLU A 465 12.35 19.48 17.76
N LYS A 466 12.70 20.56 17.08
CA LYS A 466 14.09 20.92 16.76
C LYS A 466 14.90 19.79 16.16
N SER A 467 14.29 19.04 15.25
CA SER A 467 14.93 17.92 14.56
C SER A 467 14.92 18.11 13.06
N ARG A 468 15.97 17.68 12.39
CA ARG A 468 16.12 17.74 10.95
C ARG A 468 16.78 16.47 10.44
N PHE A 469 16.25 15.94 9.35
CA PHE A 469 16.88 14.83 8.63
C PHE A 469 17.69 15.36 7.45
N THR A 470 18.93 14.91 7.34
CA THR A 470 19.87 15.39 6.32
C THR A 470 20.59 14.19 5.69
N ARG A 471 20.50 14.06 4.36
CA ARG A 471 21.19 12.98 3.67
C ARG A 471 22.69 13.26 3.65
N VAL A 472 23.51 12.21 3.81
CA VAL A 472 24.98 12.32 3.98
C VAL A 472 25.70 12.99 2.82
N ASP A 473 25.13 13.02 1.62
CA ASP A 473 25.68 13.65 0.42
C ASP A 473 25.04 15.01 0.09
N SER A 474 24.21 15.54 0.99
CA SER A 474 23.53 16.82 0.75
C SER A 474 24.43 18.04 0.86
N ASP A 475 25.51 17.94 1.62
CA ASP A 475 26.54 18.97 1.74
C ASP A 475 27.87 18.33 2.17
N VAL A 476 28.92 19.15 2.27
CA VAL A 476 30.19 18.70 2.83
C VAL A 476 30.06 18.37 4.31
N ILE A 477 30.87 17.45 4.80
CA ILE A 477 30.74 16.89 6.14
C ILE A 477 30.68 17.95 7.27
N ASP A 478 31.43 19.03 7.14
CA ASP A 478 31.49 20.10 8.15
C ASP A 478 30.24 21.00 8.15
N ARG A 479 29.40 20.92 7.12
CA ARG A 479 28.13 21.65 7.01
C ARG A 479 26.92 20.79 7.28
N LEU A 480 27.04 19.47 7.19
CA LEU A 480 25.92 18.56 7.52
C LEU A 480 25.41 18.81 8.94
N ILE A 481 26.36 19.08 9.87
CA ILE A 481 26.05 19.47 11.25
C ILE A 481 26.86 20.72 11.55
N ALA A 482 26.26 21.90 11.38
CA ALA A 482 26.92 23.17 11.59
C ALA A 482 27.16 23.43 13.09
N LYS A 483 28.35 23.13 13.60
CA LYS A 483 28.74 23.35 15.01
C LYS A 483 29.28 24.76 15.27
N GLU A 484 29.88 25.38 14.28
CA GLU A 484 30.47 26.73 14.35
C GLU A 484 29.97 27.59 13.19
N GLU A 485 30.20 28.92 13.28
CA GLU A 485 29.98 29.80 12.15
C GLU A 485 30.95 29.45 11.01
N HIS A 486 30.40 29.50 9.81
CA HIS A 486 31.13 29.06 8.62
C HIS A 486 32.30 30.01 8.34
N LYS A 487 33.50 29.49 8.30
CA LYS A 487 34.64 30.23 7.73
C LYS A 487 34.53 30.18 6.21
N GLU A 488 34.17 31.30 5.60
CA GLU A 488 34.28 31.43 4.15
C GLU A 488 35.72 31.16 3.71
N ALA A 489 35.86 30.57 2.50
CA ALA A 489 37.20 30.45 1.91
C ALA A 489 37.85 31.82 1.83
N ASN A 490 39.09 31.93 2.33
CA ASN A 490 39.86 33.15 2.30
C ASN A 490 40.40 33.42 0.88
N LEU A 491 39.48 33.74 -0.03
CA LEU A 491 39.75 34.03 -1.43
C LEU A 491 39.12 35.38 -1.79
N GLU A 492 39.84 36.17 -2.59
CA GLU A 492 39.29 37.37 -3.20
C GLU A 492 38.17 37.04 -4.20
N SER A 493 37.24 37.96 -4.44
CA SER A 493 36.15 37.77 -5.39
C SER A 493 36.64 37.33 -6.78
N ASN A 494 37.71 37.90 -7.28
CA ASN A 494 38.29 37.54 -8.56
C ASN A 494 38.85 36.12 -8.57
N GLN A 495 39.50 35.67 -7.49
CA GLN A 495 40.01 34.32 -7.33
C GLN A 495 38.88 33.27 -7.32
N ARG A 496 37.78 33.55 -6.65
CA ARG A 496 36.56 32.69 -6.66
C ARG A 496 35.99 32.60 -8.07
N GLU A 497 35.92 33.72 -8.78
CA GLU A 497 35.40 33.78 -10.15
C GLU A 497 36.30 32.99 -11.12
N ILE A 498 37.62 33.12 -11.03
CA ILE A 498 38.58 32.34 -11.84
C ILE A 498 38.36 30.85 -11.61
N LEU A 499 38.38 30.37 -10.37
CA LEU A 499 38.16 28.96 -10.05
C LEU A 499 36.82 28.47 -10.57
N SER A 500 35.74 29.21 -10.28
CA SER A 500 34.40 28.83 -10.75
C SER A 500 34.31 28.71 -12.26
N SER A 501 34.88 29.69 -13.00
CA SER A 501 34.85 29.71 -14.46
C SER A 501 35.69 28.58 -15.08
N VAL A 502 36.89 28.34 -14.55
CA VAL A 502 37.78 27.29 -15.00
C VAL A 502 37.13 25.91 -14.86
N PHE A 503 36.61 25.58 -13.70
CA PHE A 503 36.00 24.27 -13.47
C PHE A 503 34.65 24.14 -14.19
N ARG A 504 33.82 25.19 -14.20
CA ARG A 504 32.51 25.17 -14.88
C ARG A 504 32.64 24.92 -16.37
N SER A 505 33.69 25.47 -17.02
CA SER A 505 33.91 25.32 -18.46
C SER A 505 34.18 23.88 -18.89
N GLN A 506 34.65 23.02 -17.98
CA GLN A 506 35.00 21.62 -18.25
C GLN A 506 33.97 20.60 -17.74
N LEU A 507 32.85 21.07 -17.15
CA LEU A 507 31.83 20.17 -16.71
C LEU A 507 31.08 19.57 -17.91
N PRO A 508 30.80 18.25 -17.90
CA PRO A 508 30.08 17.60 -18.98
C PRO A 508 28.61 18.02 -18.97
N GLN A 509 28.00 18.12 -20.15
CA GLN A 509 26.58 18.27 -20.30
C GLN A 509 25.90 16.92 -20.12
N ILE A 510 25.32 16.67 -18.95
CA ILE A 510 24.57 15.46 -18.63
C ILE A 510 23.06 15.78 -18.73
N LYS A 511 22.30 14.95 -19.44
CA LYS A 511 20.85 15.15 -19.64
C LYS A 511 20.13 15.24 -18.30
N LYS A 512 19.36 16.31 -18.09
CA LYS A 512 18.62 16.59 -16.84
C LYS A 512 19.52 16.75 -15.59
N VAL A 513 20.76 17.22 -15.75
CA VAL A 513 21.69 17.56 -14.66
C VAL A 513 22.25 18.95 -14.89
N GLU A 514 22.25 19.77 -13.84
CA GLU A 514 22.89 21.07 -13.80
C GLU A 514 23.84 21.16 -12.61
N PHE A 515 25.00 21.78 -12.83
CA PHE A 515 26.02 21.96 -11.81
C PHE A 515 26.16 23.45 -11.45
N ASN A 516 26.14 23.73 -10.15
CA ASN A 516 26.62 24.96 -9.59
C ASN A 516 28.04 24.73 -9.07
N VAL A 517 28.98 25.68 -9.29
CA VAL A 517 30.36 25.56 -8.82
C VAL A 517 30.55 26.54 -7.68
N GLU A 518 30.98 26.06 -6.54
CA GLU A 518 31.23 26.86 -5.34
C GLU A 518 32.60 26.53 -4.72
N THR A 519 33.18 27.48 -3.99
CA THR A 519 34.45 27.31 -3.30
C THR A 519 34.25 27.33 -1.80
N GLN A 520 34.87 26.38 -1.10
CA GLN A 520 34.78 26.25 0.36
C GLN A 520 36.16 25.98 0.97
N SER A 521 36.29 26.26 2.25
CA SER A 521 37.46 25.90 3.06
C SER A 521 37.19 24.57 3.75
N LEU A 522 37.85 23.48 3.30
CA LEU A 522 37.66 22.14 3.85
C LEU A 522 38.94 21.59 4.51
N GLY A 523 39.96 22.46 4.69
CA GLY A 523 41.24 22.10 5.21
C GLY A 523 42.18 21.44 4.14
N GLU A 524 43.49 21.45 4.40
CA GLU A 524 44.49 20.99 3.47
C GLU A 524 44.40 19.48 3.13
N ASN A 525 43.94 18.68 4.07
CA ASN A 525 43.78 17.23 3.95
C ASN A 525 42.38 16.80 3.47
N GLY A 526 41.47 17.75 3.29
CA GLY A 526 40.12 17.46 2.74
C GLY A 526 40.20 17.09 1.26
N ALA A 527 39.13 16.49 0.73
CA ALA A 527 39.05 16.18 -0.69
C ALA A 527 39.21 17.47 -1.52
N PRO A 528 39.94 17.43 -2.65
CA PRO A 528 40.15 18.61 -3.49
C PRO A 528 38.85 19.14 -4.09
N ILE A 529 37.94 18.23 -4.42
CA ILE A 529 36.68 18.53 -5.06
C ILE A 529 35.62 17.47 -4.64
N MET A 530 34.38 17.90 -4.47
CA MET A 530 33.24 17.04 -4.10
C MET A 530 32.01 17.45 -4.89
N ILE A 531 31.08 16.51 -5.10
CA ILE A 531 29.77 16.80 -5.65
C ILE A 531 28.74 16.58 -4.52
N THR A 532 27.91 17.58 -4.25
CA THR A 532 26.83 17.49 -3.27
C THR A 532 25.50 17.81 -3.93
N GLN A 533 24.41 17.37 -3.33
CA GLN A 533 23.05 17.60 -3.86
C GLN A 533 22.16 18.25 -2.83
N SER A 534 21.62 19.43 -3.11
CA SER A 534 20.72 20.13 -2.19
C SER A 534 19.56 19.25 -1.70
N GLU A 535 19.47 19.11 -0.39
CA GLU A 535 18.43 18.31 0.29
C GLU A 535 17.02 18.75 -0.13
N TYR A 536 16.76 20.05 -0.15
CA TYR A 536 15.45 20.60 -0.48
C TYR A 536 14.98 20.21 -1.89
N MET A 537 15.80 20.49 -2.90
CA MET A 537 15.45 20.19 -4.32
C MET A 537 15.27 18.71 -4.57
N ARG A 538 16.10 17.89 -3.95
CA ARG A 538 16.02 16.44 -4.04
C ARG A 538 14.73 15.90 -3.43
N ARG A 539 14.37 16.31 -2.21
CA ARG A 539 13.12 15.89 -1.56
C ARG A 539 11.89 16.31 -2.35
N MET A 540 11.87 17.52 -2.87
CA MET A 540 10.75 17.99 -3.71
C MET A 540 10.57 17.10 -4.94
N LYS A 541 11.67 16.63 -5.53
CA LYS A 541 11.64 15.70 -6.65
C LYS A 541 11.18 14.30 -6.29
N GLU A 542 11.66 13.77 -5.18
CA GLU A 542 11.26 12.46 -4.67
C GLU A 542 9.76 12.43 -4.33
N MET A 543 9.26 13.51 -3.69
CA MET A 543 7.82 13.67 -3.41
C MET A 543 6.97 13.80 -4.69
N ALA A 544 7.50 14.45 -5.73
CA ALA A 544 6.81 14.59 -7.01
C ALA A 544 6.54 13.24 -7.71
N ASN A 545 7.36 12.22 -7.44
CA ASN A 545 7.15 10.86 -7.94
C ASN A 545 6.03 10.11 -7.21
N ILE A 546 5.66 10.56 -6.01
CA ILE A 546 4.65 9.93 -5.15
C ILE A 546 3.31 10.66 -5.24
N GLN A 547 3.32 12.00 -5.41
CA GLN A 547 2.14 12.85 -5.42
C GLN A 547 1.85 13.43 -6.82
N ALA A 548 0.76 13.03 -7.43
CA ALA A 548 0.37 13.45 -8.78
C ALA A 548 0.25 15.00 -8.97
N GLY A 549 0.02 15.76 -7.90
CA GLY A 549 -0.05 17.22 -7.94
C GLY A 549 1.29 17.96 -8.03
N MET A 550 2.43 17.26 -7.88
CA MET A 550 3.78 17.84 -7.86
C MET A 550 4.61 17.48 -9.10
N SER A 551 4.02 16.99 -10.17
CA SER A 551 4.69 16.51 -11.39
C SER A 551 5.69 17.51 -12.00
N PHE A 552 5.46 18.82 -11.83
CA PHE A 552 6.36 19.89 -12.28
C PHE A 552 7.78 19.72 -11.72
N TYR A 553 7.93 19.40 -10.43
CA TYR A 553 9.25 19.19 -9.81
C TYR A 553 9.95 17.93 -10.35
N GLY A 554 9.21 16.90 -10.74
CA GLY A 554 9.74 15.68 -11.34
C GLY A 554 10.44 15.92 -12.69
N GLU A 555 10.04 16.98 -13.43
CA GLU A 555 10.59 17.34 -14.72
C GLU A 555 11.84 18.24 -14.64
N MET A 556 12.08 18.91 -13.51
CA MET A 556 13.22 19.81 -13.32
C MET A 556 14.56 19.05 -13.39
N PRO A 557 15.65 19.70 -13.86
CA PRO A 557 16.96 19.08 -13.80
C PRO A 557 17.41 18.79 -12.36
N ASN A 558 18.27 17.80 -12.18
CA ASN A 558 18.93 17.56 -10.90
C ASN A 558 20.00 18.63 -10.70
N MET A 559 19.87 19.40 -9.63
CA MET A 559 20.84 20.42 -9.26
C MET A 559 21.91 19.83 -8.35
N TYR A 560 23.16 19.90 -8.75
CA TYR A 560 24.31 19.48 -7.96
C TYR A 560 25.25 20.67 -7.72
N ASN A 561 25.97 20.65 -6.60
CA ASN A 561 27.04 21.58 -6.32
C ASN A 561 28.38 20.88 -6.51
N LEU A 562 29.22 21.42 -7.37
CA LEU A 562 30.63 21.07 -7.44
C LEU A 562 31.37 21.94 -6.45
N VAL A 563 31.74 21.37 -5.32
CA VAL A 563 32.42 22.09 -4.23
C VAL A 563 33.93 21.96 -4.41
N LEU A 564 34.63 23.09 -4.57
CA LEU A 564 36.08 23.19 -4.70
C LEU A 564 36.68 23.51 -3.32
N ASN A 565 37.61 22.69 -2.85
CA ASN A 565 38.33 22.95 -1.61
C ASN A 565 39.45 23.96 -1.82
N ALA A 566 39.21 25.20 -1.42
CA ALA A 566 40.18 26.28 -1.57
C ALA A 566 41.49 26.08 -0.81
N ASP A 567 41.51 25.23 0.21
CA ASP A 567 42.72 24.95 1.00
C ASP A 567 43.59 23.86 0.40
N HIS A 568 43.06 23.04 -0.48
CA HIS A 568 43.75 21.90 -1.05
C HIS A 568 44.84 22.35 -2.04
N LYS A 569 46.02 21.72 -1.94
CA LYS A 569 47.20 22.06 -2.76
C LYS A 569 46.95 22.07 -4.27
N LEU A 570 46.17 21.11 -4.80
CA LEU A 570 45.89 21.04 -6.23
C LEU A 570 44.95 22.17 -6.70
N VAL A 571 43.98 22.58 -5.88
CA VAL A 571 43.10 23.71 -6.20
C VAL A 571 43.85 25.02 -6.15
N LYS A 572 44.71 25.24 -5.13
CA LYS A 572 45.62 26.37 -5.05
C LYS A 572 46.57 26.44 -6.25
N GLN A 573 47.08 25.28 -6.69
CA GLN A 573 47.93 25.19 -7.88
C GLN A 573 47.16 25.62 -9.13
N VAL A 574 45.98 25.11 -9.38
CA VAL A 574 45.13 25.51 -10.51
C VAL A 574 44.85 27.00 -10.49
N LEU A 575 44.55 27.60 -9.33
CA LEU A 575 44.30 29.02 -9.20
C LEU A 575 45.57 29.84 -9.59
N THR A 576 46.73 29.44 -9.08
CA THR A 576 48.02 30.11 -9.34
C THR A 576 48.39 30.01 -10.82
N ASP A 577 48.27 28.80 -11.38
CA ASP A 577 48.64 28.55 -12.79
C ASP A 577 47.69 29.28 -13.76
N ALA A 578 46.36 29.28 -13.47
CA ALA A 578 45.39 30.03 -14.26
C ALA A 578 45.64 31.54 -14.21
N GLY A 579 45.89 32.08 -12.99
CA GLY A 579 46.22 33.49 -12.81
C GLY A 579 47.46 33.92 -13.59
N ASN A 580 48.52 33.10 -13.58
CA ASN A 580 49.75 33.39 -14.31
C ASN A 580 49.59 33.24 -15.81
N SER A 581 49.01 32.17 -16.28
CA SER A 581 48.89 31.83 -17.71
C SER A 581 47.93 32.77 -18.45
N CYS A 582 46.85 33.20 -17.79
CA CYS A 582 45.82 34.03 -18.41
C CYS A 582 46.05 35.54 -18.16
N LYS A 583 47.04 35.95 -17.34
CA LYS A 583 47.24 37.32 -16.89
C LYS A 583 47.20 38.34 -18.02
N ALA A 584 48.01 38.15 -19.04
CA ALA A 584 48.13 39.08 -20.16
C ALA A 584 46.85 39.24 -20.98
N ALA A 585 46.02 38.19 -21.06
CA ALA A 585 44.75 38.20 -21.76
C ALA A 585 43.62 38.75 -20.89
N LEU A 586 43.67 38.56 -19.58
CA LEU A 586 42.63 39.02 -18.63
C LEU A 586 42.78 40.49 -18.25
N GLU A 587 44.00 41.02 -18.15
CA GLU A 587 44.28 42.38 -17.70
C GLU A 587 43.51 43.48 -18.47
N PRO A 588 43.42 43.49 -19.82
CA PRO A 588 42.59 44.46 -20.52
C PRO A 588 41.08 44.26 -20.28
N ILE A 589 40.59 43.03 -20.18
CA ILE A 589 39.21 42.72 -19.95
C ILE A 589 38.76 43.17 -18.54
N GLU A 590 39.58 42.89 -17.53
CA GLU A 590 39.31 43.29 -16.14
C GLU A 590 39.37 44.82 -15.94
N SER A 591 40.27 45.49 -16.66
CA SER A 591 40.35 46.96 -16.66
C SER A 591 39.07 47.57 -17.26
N GLU A 592 38.57 47.05 -18.38
CA GLU A 592 37.34 47.55 -19.00
C GLU A 592 36.12 47.23 -18.12
N MET A 593 36.03 46.03 -17.57
CA MET A 593 34.98 45.66 -16.62
C MET A 593 34.96 46.56 -15.37
N ALA A 594 36.15 46.92 -14.86
CA ALA A 594 36.24 47.86 -13.71
C ALA A 594 35.67 49.23 -14.07
N ASN A 595 36.05 49.77 -15.25
CA ASN A 595 35.51 51.06 -15.73
C ASN A 595 33.97 51.03 -15.90
N LEU A 596 33.47 49.98 -16.57
CA LEU A 596 32.02 49.81 -16.76
C LEU A 596 31.27 49.64 -15.45
N ASN A 597 31.79 48.90 -14.49
CA ASN A 597 31.19 48.74 -13.17
C ASN A 597 31.18 50.02 -12.35
N ASN A 598 32.22 50.84 -12.43
CA ASN A 598 32.28 52.16 -11.79
C ASN A 598 31.20 53.06 -12.40
N ARG A 599 31.08 53.11 -13.71
CA ARG A 599 30.07 53.91 -14.39
C ARG A 599 28.66 53.43 -14.07
N ARG A 600 28.41 52.13 -14.01
CA ARG A 600 27.14 51.51 -13.56
C ARG A 600 26.77 51.98 -12.15
N LYS A 601 27.71 51.97 -11.18
CA LYS A 601 27.50 52.41 -9.82
C LYS A 601 27.17 53.91 -9.75
N GLU A 602 27.80 54.74 -10.53
CA GLU A 602 27.49 56.20 -10.60
C GLU A 602 26.07 56.44 -11.09
N LEU A 603 25.63 55.77 -12.15
CA LEU A 603 24.29 55.86 -12.70
C LEU A 603 23.23 55.34 -11.70
N GLN A 604 23.47 54.19 -11.09
CA GLN A 604 22.59 53.62 -10.07
C GLN A 604 22.45 54.55 -8.87
N LYS A 605 23.53 55.15 -8.40
CA LYS A 605 23.50 56.17 -7.33
C LYS A 605 22.74 57.43 -7.72
N ALA A 606 22.86 57.88 -8.98
CA ALA A 606 22.11 59.02 -9.48
C ALA A 606 20.61 58.75 -9.62
N GLN A 607 20.21 57.48 -9.73
CA GLN A 607 18.83 57.02 -9.82
C GLN A 607 18.23 56.65 -8.45
N GLU A 608 19.00 56.59 -7.40
CA GLU A 608 18.58 56.18 -6.06
C GLU A 608 17.50 57.16 -5.53
N GLY A 609 16.36 56.63 -5.09
CA GLY A 609 15.22 57.42 -4.61
C GLY A 609 14.29 58.00 -5.69
N LYS A 610 14.61 57.85 -6.99
CA LYS A 610 13.72 58.25 -8.09
C LYS A 610 12.75 57.12 -8.47
N LYS A 611 11.53 57.51 -8.85
CA LYS A 611 10.61 56.54 -9.47
C LYS A 611 11.08 56.20 -10.88
N THR A 612 10.79 55.01 -11.34
CA THR A 612 11.19 54.53 -12.69
C THR A 612 10.73 55.47 -13.83
N GLU A 613 9.61 56.19 -13.62
CA GLU A 613 9.03 57.16 -14.56
C GLU A 613 9.84 58.45 -14.61
N ASP A 614 10.52 58.83 -13.51
CA ASP A 614 11.28 60.06 -13.37
C ASP A 614 12.74 59.93 -13.84
N ILE A 615 13.16 58.74 -14.23
CA ILE A 615 14.52 58.45 -14.74
C ILE A 615 14.55 58.81 -16.24
N PRO A 616 15.46 59.68 -16.69
CA PRO A 616 15.62 60.00 -18.10
C PRO A 616 15.87 58.79 -18.96
N GLN A 617 15.25 58.71 -20.14
CA GLN A 617 15.40 57.58 -21.04
C GLN A 617 16.87 57.36 -21.44
N ALA A 618 17.64 58.43 -21.65
CA ALA A 618 19.06 58.34 -21.95
C ALA A 618 19.90 57.65 -20.86
N GLU A 619 19.55 57.82 -19.56
CA GLU A 619 20.22 57.10 -18.47
C GLU A 619 19.84 55.65 -18.39
N LYS A 620 18.60 55.30 -18.76
CA LYS A 620 18.16 53.90 -18.86
C LYS A 620 18.87 53.20 -20.03
N ASP A 621 18.95 53.87 -21.17
CA ASP A 621 19.60 53.31 -22.35
C ASP A 621 21.11 53.12 -22.13
N GLU A 622 21.77 54.11 -21.44
CA GLU A 622 23.19 53.98 -21.07
C GLU A 622 23.41 52.82 -20.06
N LEU A 623 22.50 52.63 -19.09
CA LEU A 623 22.62 51.54 -18.13
C LEU A 623 22.50 50.18 -18.84
N ASN A 624 21.52 50.04 -19.73
CA ASN A 624 21.34 48.83 -20.54
C ASN A 624 22.56 48.51 -21.47
N ASP A 625 23.17 49.57 -22.07
CA ASP A 625 24.37 49.41 -22.90
C ASP A 625 25.57 48.97 -22.04
N ILE A 626 25.74 49.56 -20.84
CA ILE A 626 26.77 49.13 -19.89
C ILE A 626 26.56 47.66 -19.44
N GLU A 627 25.35 47.29 -19.09
CA GLU A 627 25.04 45.89 -18.69
C GLU A 627 25.35 44.91 -19.81
N LYS A 628 25.04 45.26 -21.07
CA LYS A 628 25.38 44.46 -22.24
C LYS A 628 26.89 44.34 -22.41
N LYS A 629 27.64 45.44 -22.31
CA LYS A 629 29.11 45.45 -22.40
C LYS A 629 29.75 44.62 -21.29
N ILE A 630 29.22 44.70 -20.05
CA ILE A 630 29.70 43.87 -18.94
C ILE A 630 29.47 42.39 -19.24
N SER A 631 28.30 42.03 -19.80
CA SER A 631 28.01 40.67 -20.22
C SER A 631 28.96 40.15 -21.32
N ASP A 632 29.26 41.02 -22.31
CA ASP A 632 30.17 40.69 -23.40
C ASP A 632 31.61 40.47 -22.87
N GLU A 633 32.12 41.37 -22.02
CA GLU A 633 33.45 41.22 -21.38
C GLU A 633 33.48 40.00 -20.43
N THR A 634 32.44 39.69 -19.70
CA THR A 634 32.30 38.47 -18.89
C THR A 634 32.41 37.22 -19.76
N THR A 635 31.78 37.22 -20.93
CA THR A 635 31.85 36.11 -21.90
C THR A 635 33.29 35.97 -22.45
N LYS A 636 33.98 37.05 -22.74
CA LYS A 636 35.41 37.02 -23.17
C LYS A 636 36.29 36.44 -22.07
N LYS A 637 36.09 36.90 -20.82
CA LYS A 637 36.82 36.38 -19.65
C LYS A 637 36.65 34.87 -19.50
N GLN A 638 35.37 34.41 -19.60
CA GLN A 638 35.05 32.99 -19.53
C GLN A 638 35.68 32.19 -20.67
N ALA A 639 35.76 32.72 -21.89
CA ALA A 639 36.39 32.07 -23.04
C ALA A 639 37.90 31.87 -22.81
N VAL A 640 38.61 32.90 -22.34
CA VAL A 640 40.05 32.83 -22.02
C VAL A 640 40.32 31.77 -20.94
N LEU A 641 39.55 31.78 -19.86
CA LEU A 641 39.69 30.81 -18.77
C LEU A 641 39.30 29.39 -19.20
N GLY A 642 38.32 29.27 -20.09
CA GLY A 642 37.88 27.98 -20.66
C GLY A 642 38.94 27.35 -21.57
N GLU A 643 39.63 28.16 -22.39
CA GLU A 643 40.74 27.68 -23.24
C GLU A 643 41.92 27.16 -22.41
N TYR A 644 42.28 27.88 -21.35
CA TYR A 644 43.29 27.41 -20.37
C TYR A 644 42.86 26.08 -19.74
N ALA A 645 41.62 26.00 -19.28
CA ALA A 645 41.10 24.83 -18.59
C ALA A 645 41.07 23.59 -19.50
N ASN A 646 40.72 23.76 -20.78
CA ASN A 646 40.70 22.67 -21.76
C ASN A 646 42.05 21.99 -21.94
N GLY A 647 43.17 22.75 -21.82
CA GLY A 647 44.53 22.23 -21.87
C GLY A 647 45.06 21.63 -20.56
N ASN A 648 44.34 21.77 -19.45
CA ASN A 648 44.84 21.41 -18.13
C ASN A 648 44.39 20.02 -17.67
N LYS A 649 45.30 19.04 -17.68
CA LYS A 649 45.04 17.65 -17.29
C LYS A 649 44.58 17.50 -15.83
N ILE A 650 45.02 18.36 -14.91
CA ILE A 650 44.64 18.29 -13.47
C ILE A 650 43.16 18.63 -13.29
N ILE A 651 42.67 19.66 -13.98
CA ILE A 651 41.27 20.07 -13.90
C ILE A 651 40.36 18.92 -14.36
N HIS A 652 40.64 18.35 -15.54
CA HIS A 652 39.89 17.20 -16.05
C HIS A 652 39.96 16.00 -15.10
N GLN A 653 41.12 15.71 -14.52
CA GLN A 653 41.29 14.59 -13.61
C GLN A 653 40.45 14.78 -12.31
N LEU A 654 40.46 16.00 -11.77
CA LEU A 654 39.70 16.30 -10.56
C LEU A 654 38.18 16.20 -10.80
N ILE A 655 37.70 16.79 -11.90
CA ILE A 655 36.28 16.70 -12.27
C ILE A 655 35.85 15.25 -12.46
N ASP A 656 36.61 14.48 -13.23
CA ASP A 656 36.27 13.09 -13.52
C ASP A 656 36.33 12.20 -12.27
N LEU A 657 37.23 12.46 -11.32
CA LEU A 657 37.26 11.77 -10.03
C LEU A 657 35.96 12.04 -9.23
N ALA A 658 35.49 13.29 -9.17
CA ALA A 658 34.26 13.64 -8.48
C ALA A 658 33.03 13.04 -9.17
N LEU A 659 32.98 13.04 -10.50
CA LEU A 659 31.93 12.41 -11.28
C LEU A 659 31.91 10.88 -11.11
N LEU A 660 33.10 10.24 -11.09
CA LEU A 660 33.25 8.81 -10.86
C LEU A 660 32.72 8.40 -9.49
N GLN A 661 33.06 9.16 -8.45
CA GLN A 661 32.62 8.94 -7.08
C GLN A 661 31.09 9.01 -6.93
N ASN A 662 30.41 9.75 -7.83
CA ASN A 662 28.97 9.94 -7.85
C ASN A 662 28.25 9.11 -8.95
N ASN A 663 28.91 8.09 -9.52
CA ASN A 663 28.38 7.25 -10.61
C ASN A 663 27.95 8.02 -11.88
N MET A 664 28.47 9.24 -12.07
CA MET A 664 28.15 10.11 -13.21
C MET A 664 29.14 9.96 -14.37
N LEU A 665 30.30 9.33 -14.15
CA LEU A 665 31.33 9.10 -15.18
C LEU A 665 31.10 7.74 -15.84
N LYS A 666 30.73 7.74 -17.13
CA LYS A 666 30.38 6.51 -17.87
C LYS A 666 30.90 6.56 -19.31
N GLY A 667 30.95 5.39 -19.96
CA GLY A 667 31.23 5.27 -21.38
C GLY A 667 32.63 5.80 -21.79
N GLU A 668 32.68 6.63 -22.83
CA GLU A 668 33.91 7.19 -23.38
C GLU A 668 34.66 8.07 -22.36
N ALA A 669 33.93 8.86 -21.56
CA ALA A 669 34.52 9.71 -20.52
C ALA A 669 35.30 8.89 -19.49
N LEU A 670 34.75 7.75 -19.04
CA LEU A 670 35.43 6.82 -18.14
C LEU A 670 36.69 6.23 -18.79
N THR A 671 36.62 5.87 -20.04
CA THR A 671 37.80 5.34 -20.78
C THR A 671 38.92 6.38 -20.88
N ASN A 672 38.57 7.62 -21.18
CA ASN A 672 39.49 8.74 -21.26
C ASN A 672 40.12 9.08 -19.90
N PHE A 673 39.32 9.03 -18.84
CA PHE A 673 39.77 9.16 -17.46
C PHE A 673 40.84 8.10 -17.12
N VAL A 674 40.57 6.83 -17.41
CA VAL A 674 41.50 5.72 -17.13
C VAL A 674 42.83 5.93 -17.90
N LYS A 675 42.78 6.28 -19.20
CA LYS A 675 43.97 6.57 -20.01
C LYS A 675 44.81 7.70 -19.40
N ARG A 676 44.17 8.83 -19.06
CA ARG A 676 44.80 9.97 -18.44
C ARG A 676 45.39 9.65 -17.06
N SER A 677 44.69 8.82 -16.27
CA SER A 677 45.18 8.38 -14.96
C SER A 677 46.49 7.58 -15.09
N ILE A 678 46.59 6.72 -16.11
CA ILE A 678 47.80 5.95 -16.37
C ILE A 678 48.97 6.90 -16.78
N GLU A 679 48.70 7.97 -17.53
CA GLU A 679 49.69 8.96 -17.91
C GLU A 679 50.20 9.82 -16.74
N LEU A 680 49.43 9.94 -15.67
CA LEU A 680 49.78 10.74 -14.48
C LEU A 680 50.53 9.94 -13.41
N ILE A 681 50.53 8.61 -13.48
CA ILE A 681 51.32 7.71 -12.65
C ILE A 681 52.75 7.57 -13.22
#